data_d8703081c0d1dea751f82fb376f1bcf7
#
_entry.id   d8703081c0d1dea751f82fb376f1bcf7
#
_cell.length_a   1.000
_cell.length_b   1.000
_cell.length_c   1.000
_cell.angle_alpha   90.00
_cell.angle_beta   90.00
_cell.angle_gamma   90.00
#
_symmetry.space_group_name_H-M   'P 1'
#
loop_
_entity.id
_entity.type
_entity.pdbx_description
1 polymer ?
#
loop_
_entity_poly.entity_id
_entity_poly.type
_entity_poly.pdbx_seq_one_letter_code
_entity_poly.pdbx_strand_id
1 'polypeptide(L)'
;MNQGQPRNKMRMRSVNISKAISVLVALLVLRLFWVQVIEGSRYEEMAMNQTEGSQTLYSPRGTIYDRNGKEMAFSIMVKSLYGDPGMLNVSPKEAAKALAPILHKKEKDIEERLSRDTSFVWLERTMDPEDSDKVKNLIRERKWEGLSFVDESRRFYPNGSMAANVLGFVGMDDKGLDGLEMSLDSLIRGGSNKQQILTDARGNPILKSVLTPFKAEKERSVYLTIDQNIQFYAERALDRAMKTTHATGGIIIVMDPKTGEILALGNQPSYDPNHFEKADERQFKNRAVVDIYEPGSTFKPIIAATALSAGTYDTKRVWHDPGVVWASGHPIKNWNEESYGDVRLVDIIKWSINTGFAHVGLLTGGETMTDYAKRFGFGRSTGIELPGEGVGLLFEPKNMRPIDVATMSIGQGIAVTPLQMVQAYSALANGGKMVKPHIIASIKNADGSDYQVTEKEVIGQPITEAVATEVKDMMEKEVSEGGGSNAQVPGYHMAGKTGTAQKIDAEHGGYLKNQYIASFCGFGPTEDPRAICLVVLDTPTGTYYGGQVAAPVFKEAMTQIMRYLAVPTIEDSENHAKPVTPSIETNKPKLPSEAEREFLLPSFYGWSMRDTGEWLTKAGLGFAPEGSGFVDKQSPGAGIHVKKGDTVWVHCSE
;
A
#
# COMPACT_ATOMS: atom_id res chain seq x y z
N MET A 1 -60.54 101.42 -15.96
CA MET A 1 -59.63 101.00 -14.93
C MET A 1 -59.21 99.58 -15.18
N ASN A 2 -57.96 99.41 -15.35
CA ASN A 2 -57.29 98.22 -15.89
C ASN A 2 -57.07 97.12 -14.80
N GLN A 3 -57.79 96.01 -14.82
CA GLN A 3 -57.56 94.83 -13.96
C GLN A 3 -57.31 93.54 -14.78
N GLY A 4 -56.54 93.61 -15.82
CA GLY A 4 -56.33 92.48 -16.70
C GLY A 4 -54.91 91.90 -16.71
N GLN A 5 -53.93 92.38 -15.92
CA GLN A 5 -52.52 92.01 -16.06
C GLN A 5 -51.95 90.91 -15.14
N PRO A 6 -52.43 90.53 -13.94
CA PRO A 6 -51.73 89.50 -13.13
C PRO A 6 -52.01 88.07 -13.56
N ARG A 7 -53.16 87.72 -14.14
CA ARG A 7 -53.52 86.36 -14.54
C ARG A 7 -52.70 85.84 -15.72
N ASN A 8 -52.34 86.65 -16.70
CA ASN A 8 -51.56 86.26 -17.84
C ASN A 8 -50.10 86.01 -17.48
N LYS A 9 -49.47 86.74 -16.59
CA LYS A 9 -48.12 86.53 -16.11
C LYS A 9 -47.99 85.19 -15.31
N MET A 10 -49.00 84.85 -14.54
CA MET A 10 -49.05 83.62 -13.76
C MET A 10 -49.25 82.40 -14.65
N ARG A 11 -50.10 82.54 -15.68
CA ARG A 11 -50.28 81.46 -16.70
C ARG A 11 -49.06 81.26 -17.57
N MET A 12 -48.33 82.33 -17.92
CA MET A 12 -47.06 82.22 -18.65
C MET A 12 -45.97 81.57 -17.77
N ARG A 13 -45.90 81.87 -16.47
CA ARG A 13 -44.96 81.23 -15.51
C ARG A 13 -45.26 79.74 -15.34
N SER A 14 -46.54 79.37 -15.20
CA SER A 14 -46.92 77.93 -15.09
C SER A 14 -46.64 77.16 -16.36
N VAL A 15 -46.88 77.77 -17.55
CA VAL A 15 -46.52 77.17 -18.84
C VAL A 15 -44.98 76.99 -18.98
N ASN A 16 -44.21 78.00 -18.55
CA ASN A 16 -42.74 77.90 -18.60
C ASN A 16 -42.18 76.86 -17.60
N ILE A 17 -42.80 76.77 -16.40
CA ILE A 17 -42.46 75.72 -15.44
C ILE A 17 -42.82 74.34 -15.98
N SER A 18 -44.02 74.21 -16.56
CA SER A 18 -44.42 72.92 -17.23
C SER A 18 -43.49 72.55 -18.34
N LYS A 19 -43.10 73.51 -19.23
CA LYS A 19 -42.06 73.22 -20.27
C LYS A 19 -40.71 72.81 -19.71
N ALA A 20 -40.26 73.49 -18.62
CA ALA A 20 -39.01 73.14 -17.97
C ALA A 20 -39.06 71.72 -17.34
N ILE A 21 -40.16 71.34 -16.74
CA ILE A 21 -40.41 70.02 -16.19
C ILE A 21 -40.43 68.97 -17.35
N SER A 22 -41.13 69.27 -18.45
CA SER A 22 -41.21 68.40 -19.61
C SER A 22 -39.83 68.18 -20.24
N VAL A 23 -39.01 69.22 -20.32
CA VAL A 23 -37.59 69.07 -20.83
C VAL A 23 -36.77 68.25 -19.86
N LEU A 24 -36.93 68.44 -18.53
CA LEU A 24 -36.23 67.67 -17.53
C LEU A 24 -36.62 66.18 -17.57
N VAL A 25 -37.93 65.88 -17.73
CA VAL A 25 -38.43 64.52 -17.90
C VAL A 25 -37.89 63.89 -19.21
N ALA A 26 -37.85 64.64 -20.31
CA ALA A 26 -37.30 64.18 -21.58
C ALA A 26 -35.81 63.88 -21.46
N LEU A 27 -35.04 64.70 -20.75
CA LEU A 27 -33.62 64.44 -20.45
C LEU A 27 -33.43 63.21 -19.56
N LEU A 28 -34.28 63.00 -18.57
CA LEU A 28 -34.27 61.80 -17.73
C LEU A 28 -34.56 60.52 -18.57
N VAL A 29 -35.59 60.59 -19.44
CA VAL A 29 -35.90 59.46 -20.33
C VAL A 29 -34.77 59.17 -21.31
N LEU A 30 -34.14 60.18 -21.87
CA LEU A 30 -32.96 60.04 -22.72
C LEU A 30 -31.79 59.46 -21.97
N ARG A 31 -31.57 59.89 -20.74
CA ARG A 31 -30.52 59.33 -19.86
C ARG A 31 -30.80 57.88 -19.49
N LEU A 32 -32.05 57.53 -19.15
CA LEU A 32 -32.50 56.17 -18.89
C LEU A 32 -32.31 55.28 -20.12
N PHE A 33 -32.71 55.77 -21.32
CA PHE A 33 -32.49 55.06 -22.57
C PHE A 33 -31.00 54.84 -22.81
N TRP A 34 -30.16 55.85 -22.61
CA TRP A 34 -28.71 55.73 -22.76
C TRP A 34 -28.14 54.64 -21.83
N VAL A 35 -28.48 54.67 -20.54
CA VAL A 35 -28.00 53.73 -19.54
C VAL A 35 -28.52 52.32 -19.77
N GLN A 36 -29.79 52.15 -20.19
CA GLN A 36 -30.41 50.83 -20.34
C GLN A 36 -30.17 50.20 -21.69
N VAL A 37 -30.05 50.99 -22.76
CA VAL A 37 -29.95 50.43 -24.12
C VAL A 37 -28.52 50.56 -24.68
N ILE A 38 -27.84 51.68 -24.48
CA ILE A 38 -26.51 51.91 -25.08
C ILE A 38 -25.40 51.39 -24.16
N GLU A 39 -25.50 51.63 -22.86
CA GLU A 39 -24.52 51.11 -21.88
C GLU A 39 -25.00 49.87 -21.14
N GLY A 40 -26.17 49.33 -21.44
CA GLY A 40 -26.80 48.20 -20.78
C GLY A 40 -25.89 46.97 -20.74
N SER A 41 -25.31 46.57 -21.86
CA SER A 41 -24.37 45.45 -21.94
C SER A 41 -23.10 45.65 -21.12
N ARG A 42 -22.59 46.89 -21.04
CA ARG A 42 -21.41 47.23 -20.22
C ARG A 42 -21.73 47.13 -18.71
N TYR A 43 -22.90 47.59 -18.29
CA TYR A 43 -23.33 47.48 -16.90
C TYR A 43 -23.70 46.03 -16.54
N GLU A 44 -24.28 45.29 -17.47
CA GLU A 44 -24.51 43.85 -17.31
C GLU A 44 -23.20 43.09 -17.14
N GLU A 45 -22.18 43.37 -17.97
CA GLU A 45 -20.84 42.81 -17.83
C GLU A 45 -20.16 43.19 -16.51
N MET A 46 -20.29 44.46 -16.09
CA MET A 46 -19.79 44.90 -14.78
C MET A 46 -20.53 44.22 -13.62
N ALA A 47 -21.84 44.04 -13.70
CA ALA A 47 -22.61 43.34 -12.70
C ALA A 47 -22.28 41.84 -12.66
N MET A 48 -22.12 41.22 -13.79
CA MET A 48 -21.64 39.83 -13.87
C MET A 48 -20.27 39.68 -13.23
N ASN A 49 -19.30 40.53 -13.61
CA ASN A 49 -17.95 40.50 -13.04
C ASN A 49 -17.90 40.75 -11.52
N GLN A 50 -18.88 41.46 -10.96
CA GLN A 50 -19.02 41.67 -9.51
C GLN A 50 -19.74 40.53 -8.78
N THR A 51 -20.52 39.73 -9.51
CA THR A 51 -21.31 38.63 -8.95
C THR A 51 -20.74 37.25 -9.32
N GLU A 52 -19.86 37.20 -10.32
CA GLU A 52 -19.18 35.94 -10.67
C GLU A 52 -18.13 35.58 -9.63
N GLY A 53 -18.40 34.52 -8.88
CA GLY A 53 -17.46 33.80 -8.04
C GLY A 53 -16.97 32.56 -8.76
N SER A 54 -15.80 32.07 -8.42
CA SER A 54 -15.35 30.76 -8.84
C SER A 54 -15.26 29.84 -7.62
N GLN A 55 -15.99 28.73 -7.66
CA GLN A 55 -15.84 27.66 -6.70
C GLN A 55 -15.01 26.55 -7.35
N THR A 56 -13.91 26.18 -6.71
CA THR A 56 -13.15 25.02 -7.15
C THR A 56 -13.81 23.77 -6.55
N LEU A 57 -14.37 22.94 -7.41
CA LEU A 57 -14.85 21.62 -7.03
C LEU A 57 -13.74 20.61 -7.28
N TYR A 58 -13.49 19.78 -6.30
CA TYR A 58 -12.52 18.70 -6.37
C TYR A 58 -13.25 17.37 -6.56
N SER A 59 -12.83 16.58 -7.51
CA SER A 59 -13.19 15.16 -7.54
C SER A 59 -12.37 14.44 -6.48
N PRO A 60 -12.95 13.49 -5.72
CA PRO A 60 -12.18 12.69 -4.80
C PRO A 60 -11.13 11.88 -5.57
N ARG A 61 -10.03 11.56 -4.89
CA ARG A 61 -8.96 10.71 -5.42
C ARG A 61 -9.45 9.29 -5.59
N GLY A 62 -9.05 8.61 -6.66
CA GLY A 62 -9.47 7.25 -6.97
C GLY A 62 -9.13 6.24 -5.87
N THR A 63 -9.98 5.24 -5.69
CA THR A 63 -9.84 4.23 -4.65
C THR A 63 -8.79 3.19 -5.04
N ILE A 64 -7.99 2.77 -4.07
CA ILE A 64 -7.05 1.65 -4.21
C ILE A 64 -7.68 0.44 -3.51
N TYR A 65 -7.83 -0.65 -4.25
CA TYR A 65 -8.38 -1.92 -3.80
C TYR A 65 -7.30 -3.00 -3.72
N ASP A 66 -7.49 -3.98 -2.85
CA ASP A 66 -6.76 -5.24 -2.91
C ASP A 66 -7.22 -6.09 -4.11
N ARG A 67 -6.59 -7.25 -4.33
CA ARG A 67 -6.94 -8.16 -5.43
C ARG A 67 -8.39 -8.69 -5.38
N ASN A 68 -9.02 -8.67 -4.20
CA ASN A 68 -10.38 -9.15 -3.95
C ASN A 68 -11.42 -8.02 -3.96
N GLY A 69 -11.01 -6.78 -4.28
CA GLY A 69 -11.88 -5.61 -4.29
C GLY A 69 -12.17 -5.00 -2.92
N LYS A 70 -11.36 -5.32 -1.89
CA LYS A 70 -11.42 -4.65 -0.58
C LYS A 70 -10.68 -3.33 -0.62
N GLU A 71 -11.26 -2.29 -0.02
CA GLU A 71 -10.66 -0.96 0.00
C GLU A 71 -9.39 -0.94 0.87
N MET A 72 -8.29 -0.49 0.27
CA MET A 72 -7.01 -0.26 0.93
C MET A 72 -6.77 1.22 1.19
N ALA A 73 -7.23 2.09 0.28
CA ALA A 73 -7.21 3.54 0.44
C ALA A 73 -8.36 4.16 -0.36
N PHE A 74 -9.11 5.06 0.26
CA PHE A 74 -10.19 5.79 -0.40
C PHE A 74 -10.27 7.22 0.12
N SER A 75 -11.00 8.09 -0.60
CA SER A 75 -11.16 9.49 -0.22
C SER A 75 -12.58 9.78 0.23
N ILE A 76 -12.71 10.58 1.28
CA ILE A 76 -13.97 11.11 1.77
C ILE A 76 -13.97 12.64 1.68
N MET A 77 -15.14 13.22 1.40
CA MET A 77 -15.29 14.67 1.46
C MET A 77 -15.52 15.09 2.91
N VAL A 78 -14.67 15.97 3.40
CA VAL A 78 -14.71 16.52 4.76
C VAL A 78 -14.72 18.02 4.73
N LYS A 79 -15.09 18.65 5.84
CA LYS A 79 -15.12 20.11 5.98
C LYS A 79 -13.79 20.63 6.51
N SER A 80 -13.32 21.73 5.92
CA SER A 80 -12.21 22.53 6.43
C SER A 80 -12.73 23.89 6.86
N LEU A 81 -12.40 24.31 8.07
CA LEU A 81 -12.83 25.58 8.65
C LEU A 81 -11.83 26.69 8.31
N TYR A 82 -12.32 27.77 7.77
CA TYR A 82 -11.56 29.00 7.58
C TYR A 82 -12.26 30.21 8.21
N GLY A 83 -11.50 31.26 8.48
CA GLY A 83 -12.00 32.54 8.95
C GLY A 83 -11.65 33.66 7.99
N ASP A 84 -12.54 34.63 7.87
CA ASP A 84 -12.28 35.96 7.32
C ASP A 84 -12.22 36.97 8.49
N PRO A 85 -10.99 37.34 8.94
CA PRO A 85 -10.84 38.27 10.07
C PRO A 85 -11.52 39.61 9.88
N GLY A 86 -11.63 40.11 8.63
CA GLY A 86 -12.28 41.35 8.31
C GLY A 86 -13.81 41.34 8.42
N MET A 87 -14.42 40.14 8.37
CA MET A 87 -15.87 39.94 8.46
C MET A 87 -16.33 39.40 9.81
N LEU A 88 -15.42 39.20 10.78
CA LEU A 88 -15.77 38.67 12.09
C LEU A 88 -16.66 39.68 12.87
N ASN A 89 -17.84 39.23 13.29
CA ASN A 89 -18.74 39.99 14.18
C ASN A 89 -18.53 39.66 15.66
N VAL A 90 -17.47 38.92 15.99
CA VAL A 90 -17.05 38.49 17.32
C VAL A 90 -15.56 38.79 17.53
N SER A 91 -15.13 39.01 18.78
CA SER A 91 -13.72 39.24 19.04
C SER A 91 -12.89 37.96 18.75
N PRO A 92 -11.69 38.07 18.14
CA PRO A 92 -10.82 36.91 17.90
C PRO A 92 -10.59 36.05 19.14
N LYS A 93 -10.44 36.67 20.29
CA LYS A 93 -10.25 36.02 21.59
C LYS A 93 -11.47 35.18 22.02
N GLU A 94 -12.68 35.71 21.86
CA GLU A 94 -13.91 34.98 22.20
C GLU A 94 -14.13 33.80 21.26
N ALA A 95 -13.95 34.02 19.95
CA ALA A 95 -14.02 32.94 18.97
C ALA A 95 -12.99 31.85 19.26
N ALA A 96 -11.74 32.22 19.54
CA ALA A 96 -10.67 31.29 19.87
C ALA A 96 -10.97 30.44 21.11
N LYS A 97 -11.47 31.09 22.19
CA LYS A 97 -11.85 30.40 23.42
C LYS A 97 -12.92 29.32 23.21
N ALA A 98 -13.87 29.57 22.34
CA ALA A 98 -14.95 28.63 22.07
C ALA A 98 -14.55 27.54 21.05
N LEU A 99 -13.70 27.86 20.08
CA LEU A 99 -13.26 26.94 19.06
C LEU A 99 -12.12 26.01 19.54
N ALA A 100 -11.24 26.49 20.42
CA ALA A 100 -10.05 25.76 20.86
C ALA A 100 -10.33 24.33 21.38
N PRO A 101 -11.35 24.12 22.25
CA PRO A 101 -11.65 22.77 22.75
C PRO A 101 -12.20 21.84 21.65
N ILE A 102 -12.89 22.36 20.62
CA ILE A 102 -13.45 21.56 19.52
C ILE A 102 -12.36 21.25 18.49
N LEU A 103 -11.48 22.21 18.20
CA LEU A 103 -10.41 22.07 17.23
C LEU A 103 -9.15 21.40 17.83
N HIS A 104 -9.16 21.09 19.13
CA HIS A 104 -8.01 20.50 19.85
C HIS A 104 -6.71 21.31 19.69
N LYS A 105 -6.85 22.65 19.59
CA LYS A 105 -5.74 23.61 19.41
C LYS A 105 -5.63 24.57 20.58
N LYS A 106 -4.46 25.22 20.67
CA LYS A 106 -4.26 26.25 21.67
C LYS A 106 -5.08 27.49 21.31
N GLU A 107 -5.78 28.06 22.29
CA GLU A 107 -6.57 29.28 22.14
C GLU A 107 -5.75 30.42 21.49
N LYS A 108 -4.51 30.59 21.94
CA LYS A 108 -3.59 31.63 21.42
C LYS A 108 -3.31 31.49 19.92
N ASP A 109 -3.18 30.25 19.40
CA ASP A 109 -2.87 30.02 17.98
C ASP A 109 -4.07 30.38 17.09
N ILE A 110 -5.28 30.12 17.56
CA ILE A 110 -6.53 30.50 16.86
C ILE A 110 -6.73 32.01 16.92
N GLU A 111 -6.55 32.63 18.10
CA GLU A 111 -6.64 34.09 18.29
C GLU A 111 -5.66 34.84 17.38
N GLU A 112 -4.40 34.40 17.32
CA GLU A 112 -3.38 35.00 16.45
C GLU A 112 -3.78 34.94 14.96
N ARG A 113 -4.31 33.79 14.50
CA ARG A 113 -4.77 33.63 13.11
C ARG A 113 -5.95 34.54 12.80
N LEU A 114 -6.95 34.62 13.69
CA LEU A 114 -8.13 35.45 13.52
C LEU A 114 -7.86 36.96 13.72
N SER A 115 -6.68 37.32 14.24
CA SER A 115 -6.26 38.74 14.41
C SER A 115 -5.42 39.26 13.24
N ARG A 116 -5.18 38.47 12.20
CA ARG A 116 -4.40 38.88 11.03
C ARG A 116 -5.18 39.83 10.14
N ASP A 117 -4.50 40.77 9.53
CA ASP A 117 -5.08 41.67 8.52
C ASP A 117 -5.12 40.97 7.15
N THR A 118 -6.12 40.10 6.98
CA THR A 118 -6.34 39.31 5.77
C THR A 118 -7.80 38.88 5.69
N SER A 119 -8.29 38.62 4.49
CA SER A 119 -9.64 38.11 4.26
C SER A 119 -9.73 36.57 4.34
N PHE A 120 -8.64 35.85 4.59
CA PHE A 120 -8.66 34.40 4.65
C PHE A 120 -7.57 33.85 5.56
N VAL A 121 -7.97 33.00 6.52
CA VAL A 121 -7.06 32.21 7.37
C VAL A 121 -7.61 30.82 7.59
N TRP A 122 -6.80 29.80 7.38
CA TRP A 122 -7.14 28.44 7.80
C TRP A 122 -7.14 28.33 9.33
N LEU A 123 -8.23 27.85 9.91
CA LEU A 123 -8.31 27.51 11.33
C LEU A 123 -8.07 26.02 11.55
N GLU A 124 -8.78 25.16 10.79
CA GLU A 124 -8.59 23.72 10.78
C GLU A 124 -8.87 23.17 9.38
N ARG A 125 -8.01 22.30 8.87
CA ARG A 125 -8.22 21.61 7.59
C ARG A 125 -8.61 20.16 7.83
N THR A 126 -9.40 19.62 6.93
CA THR A 126 -9.80 18.20 6.90
C THR A 126 -10.35 17.69 8.24
N MET A 127 -11.29 18.45 8.82
CA MET A 127 -11.89 18.17 10.12
C MET A 127 -12.64 16.84 10.14
N ASP A 128 -12.65 16.19 11.30
CA ASP A 128 -13.54 15.08 11.52
C ASP A 128 -15.00 15.53 11.44
N PRO A 129 -15.90 14.72 10.84
CA PRO A 129 -17.30 15.10 10.65
C PRO A 129 -17.99 15.55 11.93
N GLU A 130 -17.73 14.87 13.04
CA GLU A 130 -18.28 15.17 14.36
C GLU A 130 -17.88 16.57 14.85
N ASP A 131 -16.61 16.94 14.71
CA ASP A 131 -16.11 18.25 15.14
C ASP A 131 -16.57 19.36 14.20
N SER A 132 -16.66 19.08 12.89
CA SER A 132 -17.24 20.04 11.95
C SER A 132 -18.71 20.37 12.26
N ASP A 133 -19.49 19.37 12.68
CA ASP A 133 -20.89 19.59 13.07
C ASP A 133 -21.02 20.36 14.40
N LYS A 134 -20.11 20.11 15.37
CA LYS A 134 -20.04 20.92 16.61
C LYS A 134 -19.75 22.39 16.28
N VAL A 135 -18.77 22.67 15.41
CA VAL A 135 -18.44 24.04 15.01
C VAL A 135 -19.56 24.68 14.21
N LYS A 136 -20.22 23.97 13.29
CA LYS A 136 -21.41 24.48 12.58
C LYS A 136 -22.54 24.90 13.52
N ASN A 137 -22.82 24.04 14.50
CA ASN A 137 -23.84 24.32 15.50
C ASN A 137 -23.48 25.57 16.32
N LEU A 138 -22.22 25.67 16.77
CA LEU A 138 -21.71 26.81 17.51
C LEU A 138 -21.84 28.12 16.72
N ILE A 139 -21.42 28.13 15.44
CA ILE A 139 -21.52 29.28 14.54
C ILE A 139 -22.99 29.70 14.39
N ARG A 140 -23.91 28.74 14.17
CA ARG A 140 -25.35 28.99 13.99
C ARG A 140 -26.00 29.54 15.27
N GLU A 141 -25.71 28.92 16.42
CA GLU A 141 -26.28 29.32 17.71
C GLU A 141 -25.85 30.73 18.12
N ARG A 142 -24.58 31.06 17.92
CA ARG A 142 -24.00 32.35 18.25
C ARG A 142 -24.15 33.40 17.16
N LYS A 143 -24.69 33.01 15.98
CA LYS A 143 -24.84 33.86 14.80
C LYS A 143 -23.54 34.55 14.41
N TRP A 144 -22.42 33.78 14.46
CA TRP A 144 -21.12 34.28 14.07
C TRP A 144 -21.02 34.45 12.56
N GLU A 145 -20.45 35.58 12.13
CA GLU A 145 -20.11 35.87 10.75
C GLU A 145 -18.56 35.78 10.59
N GLY A 146 -18.07 35.64 9.37
CA GLY A 146 -16.64 35.55 9.08
C GLY A 146 -16.02 34.18 9.33
N LEU A 147 -16.80 33.14 9.69
CA LEU A 147 -16.36 31.76 9.78
C LEU A 147 -17.13 30.90 8.78
N SER A 148 -16.45 30.15 7.96
CA SER A 148 -17.09 29.34 6.90
C SER A 148 -16.32 28.04 6.65
N PHE A 149 -16.95 27.13 5.91
CA PHE A 149 -16.39 25.82 5.56
C PHE A 149 -16.17 25.69 4.07
N VAL A 150 -15.10 24.98 3.73
CA VAL A 150 -14.82 24.49 2.38
C VAL A 150 -14.81 22.97 2.41
N ASP A 151 -15.34 22.34 1.36
CA ASP A 151 -15.22 20.90 1.17
C ASP A 151 -13.84 20.57 0.63
N GLU A 152 -13.12 19.69 1.33
CA GLU A 152 -11.81 19.17 0.91
C GLU A 152 -11.82 17.63 0.90
N SER A 153 -11.04 17.04 0.02
CA SER A 153 -10.81 15.60 0.00
C SER A 153 -9.83 15.19 1.10
N ARG A 154 -10.18 14.18 1.89
CA ARG A 154 -9.28 13.55 2.87
C ARG A 154 -9.08 12.09 2.50
N ARG A 155 -7.83 11.70 2.34
CA ARG A 155 -7.46 10.31 2.12
C ARG A 155 -7.56 9.52 3.40
N PHE A 156 -8.10 8.30 3.31
CA PHE A 156 -8.30 7.41 4.45
C PHE A 156 -7.80 6.01 4.14
N TYR A 157 -7.08 5.43 5.09
CA TYR A 157 -6.48 4.10 5.02
C TYR A 157 -7.11 3.23 6.12
N PRO A 158 -8.14 2.42 5.78
CA PRO A 158 -8.97 1.72 6.76
C PRO A 158 -8.20 0.68 7.59
N ASN A 159 -7.10 0.20 7.07
CA ASN A 159 -6.29 -0.84 7.70
C ASN A 159 -5.08 -0.29 8.50
N GLY A 160 -5.05 1.03 8.78
CA GLY A 160 -3.94 1.66 9.51
C GLY A 160 -2.59 1.41 8.85
N SER A 161 -1.64 0.82 9.58
CA SER A 161 -0.26 0.59 9.11
C SER A 161 -0.10 -0.53 8.09
N MET A 162 -1.16 -1.30 7.78
CA MET A 162 -1.07 -2.42 6.83
C MET A 162 -0.68 -1.93 5.43
N ALA A 163 0.36 -2.52 4.86
CA ALA A 163 0.93 -2.17 3.56
C ALA A 163 1.30 -0.68 3.41
N ALA A 164 1.59 0.02 4.51
CA ALA A 164 1.83 1.47 4.50
C ALA A 164 2.93 1.89 3.53
N ASN A 165 4.07 1.17 3.51
CA ASN A 165 5.18 1.47 2.61
C ASN A 165 4.90 1.12 1.14
N VAL A 166 3.85 0.33 0.88
CA VAL A 166 3.35 0.04 -0.48
C VAL A 166 2.40 1.13 -0.93
N LEU A 167 1.38 1.42 -0.11
CA LEU A 167 0.37 2.44 -0.41
C LEU A 167 1.01 3.82 -0.46
N GLY A 168 1.85 4.13 0.52
CA GLY A 168 2.33 5.48 0.74
C GLY A 168 1.28 6.34 1.42
N PHE A 169 1.37 7.65 1.25
CA PHE A 169 0.44 8.61 1.84
C PHE A 169 0.26 9.85 0.96
N VAL A 170 -0.79 10.59 1.25
CA VAL A 170 -1.19 11.80 0.54
C VAL A 170 -1.03 13.01 1.47
N GLY A 171 -0.42 14.08 0.96
CA GLY A 171 -0.30 15.35 1.66
C GLY A 171 -1.62 16.13 1.69
N MET A 172 -1.63 17.25 2.45
CA MET A 172 -2.83 18.09 2.64
C MET A 172 -3.42 18.67 1.34
N ASP A 173 -2.62 18.74 0.26
CA ASP A 173 -3.07 19.28 -1.04
C ASP A 173 -3.46 18.18 -2.03
N ASP A 174 -3.88 17.01 -1.51
CA ASP A 174 -4.27 15.82 -2.28
C ASP A 174 -3.20 15.34 -3.26
N LYS A 175 -1.92 15.57 -2.93
CA LYS A 175 -0.75 15.12 -3.69
C LYS A 175 -0.16 13.87 -3.04
N GLY A 176 0.04 12.81 -3.81
CA GLY A 176 0.77 11.63 -3.38
C GLY A 176 2.23 11.97 -3.06
N LEU A 177 2.69 11.59 -1.88
CA LEU A 177 4.03 11.93 -1.39
C LEU A 177 4.96 10.72 -1.29
N ASP A 178 4.42 9.51 -1.22
CA ASP A 178 5.19 8.28 -1.15
C ASP A 178 4.41 7.09 -1.73
N GLY A 179 5.08 5.95 -1.95
CA GLY A 179 4.49 4.70 -2.39
C GLY A 179 3.69 4.80 -3.69
N LEU A 180 2.64 3.99 -3.80
CA LEU A 180 1.74 3.99 -4.96
C LEU A 180 0.94 5.28 -5.08
N GLU A 181 0.64 5.97 -3.97
CA GLU A 181 0.00 7.28 -3.99
C GLU A 181 0.85 8.30 -4.77
N MET A 182 2.19 8.23 -4.67
CA MET A 182 3.10 9.06 -5.45
C MET A 182 3.26 8.55 -6.89
N SER A 183 3.51 7.26 -7.07
CA SER A 183 3.76 6.68 -8.40
C SER A 183 2.56 6.83 -9.34
N LEU A 184 1.34 6.75 -8.80
CA LEU A 184 0.09 6.81 -9.54
C LEU A 184 -0.61 8.16 -9.45
N ASP A 185 0.03 9.19 -8.85
CA ASP A 185 -0.62 10.49 -8.56
C ASP A 185 -1.33 11.07 -9.78
N SER A 186 -0.68 11.07 -10.94
CA SER A 186 -1.25 11.59 -12.19
C SER A 186 -2.45 10.80 -12.73
N LEU A 187 -2.62 9.54 -12.29
CA LEU A 187 -3.67 8.64 -12.77
C LEU A 187 -4.90 8.64 -11.86
N ILE A 188 -4.68 8.72 -10.54
CA ILE A 188 -5.73 8.57 -9.53
C ILE A 188 -6.09 9.87 -8.83
N ARG A 189 -5.27 10.92 -8.96
CA ARG A 189 -5.58 12.22 -8.37
C ARG A 189 -6.83 12.79 -8.99
N GLY A 190 -7.76 13.20 -8.12
CA GLY A 190 -8.99 13.85 -8.55
C GLY A 190 -8.73 15.15 -9.30
N GLY A 191 -9.47 15.38 -10.36
CA GLY A 191 -9.44 16.64 -11.11
C GLY A 191 -9.99 17.80 -10.27
N SER A 192 -9.47 19.01 -10.44
CA SER A 192 -10.10 20.23 -9.93
C SER A 192 -10.74 20.99 -11.09
N ASN A 193 -12.01 21.29 -10.97
CA ASN A 193 -12.70 22.12 -11.95
C ASN A 193 -13.16 23.42 -11.29
N LYS A 194 -12.79 24.56 -11.87
CA LYS A 194 -13.32 25.85 -11.45
C LYS A 194 -14.72 26.02 -12.04
N GLN A 195 -15.72 25.91 -11.19
CA GLN A 195 -17.10 26.17 -11.56
C GLN A 195 -17.39 27.64 -11.33
N GLN A 196 -17.87 28.33 -12.38
CA GLN A 196 -18.39 29.67 -12.23
C GLN A 196 -19.76 29.61 -11.56
N ILE A 197 -19.88 30.31 -10.45
CA ILE A 197 -21.10 30.46 -9.64
C ILE A 197 -21.43 31.95 -9.52
N LEU A 198 -22.69 32.26 -9.36
CA LEU A 198 -23.07 33.61 -8.94
C LEU A 198 -22.96 33.69 -7.40
N THR A 199 -22.32 34.75 -6.94
CA THR A 199 -22.21 35.07 -5.51
C THR A 199 -23.04 36.29 -5.19
N ASP A 200 -23.57 36.36 -3.96
CA ASP A 200 -24.18 37.56 -3.45
C ASP A 200 -23.12 38.65 -3.17
N ALA A 201 -23.56 39.85 -2.79
CA ALA A 201 -22.68 40.99 -2.47
C ALA A 201 -21.71 40.69 -1.29
N ARG A 202 -21.91 39.60 -0.56
CA ARG A 202 -21.06 39.09 0.55
C ARG A 202 -20.16 37.92 0.14
N GLY A 203 -20.20 37.52 -1.15
CA GLY A 203 -19.41 36.42 -1.66
C GLY A 203 -20.02 35.03 -1.41
N ASN A 204 -21.24 34.93 -0.90
CA ASN A 204 -21.87 33.61 -0.69
C ASN A 204 -22.48 33.07 -1.99
N PRO A 205 -22.32 31.75 -2.27
CA PRO A 205 -22.91 31.14 -3.45
C PRO A 205 -24.42 31.24 -3.50
N ILE A 206 -24.99 31.72 -4.61
CA ILE A 206 -26.42 31.70 -4.85
C ILE A 206 -26.83 30.31 -5.34
N LEU A 207 -27.53 29.56 -4.49
CA LEU A 207 -27.82 28.11 -4.55
C LEU A 207 -28.45 27.55 -5.84
N LYS A 208 -28.72 28.35 -6.88
CA LYS A 208 -29.28 27.90 -8.17
C LYS A 208 -28.50 28.41 -9.39
N SER A 209 -27.33 28.99 -9.20
CA SER A 209 -26.61 29.69 -10.25
C SER A 209 -25.39 28.92 -10.81
N VAL A 210 -25.49 27.61 -10.87
CA VAL A 210 -24.45 26.80 -11.53
C VAL A 210 -24.50 27.10 -13.04
N LEU A 211 -23.59 27.94 -13.53
CA LEU A 211 -23.51 28.36 -14.93
C LEU A 211 -22.93 27.28 -15.83
N THR A 212 -22.13 26.37 -15.26
CA THR A 212 -21.55 25.22 -15.99
C THR A 212 -21.73 23.94 -15.19
N PRO A 213 -22.29 22.86 -15.80
CA PRO A 213 -22.37 21.58 -15.10
C PRO A 213 -20.97 21.07 -14.75
N PHE A 214 -20.79 20.64 -13.50
CA PHE A 214 -19.57 19.96 -13.06
C PHE A 214 -19.42 18.68 -13.90
N LYS A 215 -18.41 18.63 -14.72
CA LYS A 215 -18.00 17.40 -15.37
C LYS A 215 -16.84 16.86 -14.54
N ALA A 216 -17.15 15.97 -13.58
CA ALA A 216 -16.12 15.25 -12.84
C ALA A 216 -15.19 14.59 -13.85
N GLU A 217 -13.90 14.87 -13.78
CA GLU A 217 -12.93 14.05 -14.49
C GLU A 217 -13.03 12.65 -13.88
N LYS A 218 -12.99 11.66 -14.76
CA LYS A 218 -13.24 10.27 -14.39
C LYS A 218 -12.15 9.79 -13.44
N GLU A 219 -12.54 9.52 -12.20
CA GLU A 219 -11.68 8.90 -11.20
C GLU A 219 -11.32 7.49 -11.66
N ARG A 220 -10.02 7.15 -11.59
CA ARG A 220 -9.56 5.81 -11.88
C ARG A 220 -9.28 5.06 -10.59
N SER A 221 -9.86 3.88 -10.46
CA SER A 221 -9.60 2.98 -9.34
C SER A 221 -8.47 2.02 -9.68
N VAL A 222 -7.64 1.70 -8.69
CA VAL A 222 -6.50 0.79 -8.82
C VAL A 222 -6.79 -0.50 -8.07
N TYR A 223 -6.60 -1.63 -8.72
CA TYR A 223 -6.67 -2.95 -8.13
C TYR A 223 -5.25 -3.50 -8.01
N LEU A 224 -4.85 -3.80 -6.79
CA LEU A 224 -3.52 -4.34 -6.49
C LEU A 224 -3.49 -5.86 -6.64
N THR A 225 -2.30 -6.41 -6.75
CA THR A 225 -2.04 -7.85 -6.60
C THR A 225 -1.98 -8.25 -5.12
N ILE A 226 -1.79 -7.29 -4.22
CA ILE A 226 -1.81 -7.50 -2.77
C ILE A 226 -3.13 -8.15 -2.35
N ASP A 227 -3.05 -9.21 -1.55
CA ASP A 227 -4.16 -9.81 -0.85
C ASP A 227 -4.14 -9.37 0.61
N GLN A 228 -5.20 -8.71 1.07
CA GLN A 228 -5.27 -8.15 2.42
C GLN A 228 -5.04 -9.20 3.52
N ASN A 229 -5.51 -10.44 3.32
CA ASN A 229 -5.32 -11.51 4.30
C ASN A 229 -3.88 -12.02 4.30
N ILE A 230 -3.28 -12.21 3.11
CA ILE A 230 -1.88 -12.64 2.99
C ILE A 230 -0.97 -11.55 3.56
N GLN A 231 -1.25 -10.28 3.28
CA GLN A 231 -0.52 -9.13 3.85
C GLN A 231 -0.59 -9.14 5.38
N PHE A 232 -1.78 -9.36 5.92
CA PHE A 232 -1.98 -9.45 7.37
C PHE A 232 -1.16 -10.58 8.00
N TYR A 233 -1.18 -11.79 7.42
CA TYR A 233 -0.42 -12.93 7.93
C TYR A 233 1.09 -12.67 7.88
N ALA A 234 1.56 -12.09 6.78
CA ALA A 234 2.96 -11.75 6.59
C ALA A 234 3.44 -10.69 7.59
N GLU A 235 2.73 -9.56 7.70
CA GLU A 235 3.10 -8.49 8.63
C GLU A 235 3.02 -8.93 10.10
N ARG A 236 1.99 -9.70 10.47
CA ARG A 236 1.84 -10.23 11.82
C ARG A 236 3.01 -11.14 12.22
N ALA A 237 3.45 -12.02 11.30
CA ALA A 237 4.62 -12.88 11.55
C ALA A 237 5.90 -12.04 11.70
N LEU A 238 6.06 -11.02 10.85
CA LEU A 238 7.19 -10.10 10.93
C LEU A 238 7.18 -9.30 12.22
N ASP A 239 6.05 -8.76 12.64
CA ASP A 239 5.90 -8.00 13.89
C ASP A 239 6.28 -8.80 15.13
N ARG A 240 5.89 -10.08 15.17
CA ARG A 240 6.29 -10.98 16.25
C ARG A 240 7.80 -11.18 16.28
N ALA A 241 8.40 -11.39 15.10
CA ALA A 241 9.84 -11.53 15.00
C ALA A 241 10.57 -10.26 15.45
N MET A 242 10.11 -9.09 15.06
CA MET A 242 10.69 -7.82 15.50
C MET A 242 10.66 -7.68 17.03
N LYS A 243 9.53 -8.03 17.66
CA LYS A 243 9.38 -7.97 19.11
C LYS A 243 10.26 -8.98 19.86
N THR A 244 10.46 -10.17 19.30
CA THR A 244 11.24 -11.23 19.96
C THR A 244 12.74 -11.12 19.72
N THR A 245 13.15 -10.63 18.55
CA THR A 245 14.56 -10.52 18.15
C THR A 245 15.14 -9.13 18.39
N HIS A 246 14.29 -8.14 18.67
CA HIS A 246 14.67 -6.72 18.75
C HIS A 246 15.51 -6.26 17.56
N ALA A 247 15.21 -6.78 16.38
CA ALA A 247 15.87 -6.39 15.13
C ALA A 247 15.61 -4.91 14.85
N THR A 248 16.58 -4.22 14.22
CA THR A 248 16.46 -2.79 13.88
C THR A 248 15.60 -2.56 12.65
N GLY A 249 15.35 -3.60 11.86
CA GLY A 249 14.46 -3.58 10.71
C GLY A 249 14.07 -4.98 10.27
N GLY A 250 12.98 -5.06 9.54
CA GLY A 250 12.46 -6.32 9.02
C GLY A 250 11.75 -6.16 7.69
N ILE A 251 11.80 -7.19 6.87
CA ILE A 251 11.16 -7.22 5.55
C ILE A 251 10.54 -8.59 5.37
N ILE A 252 9.35 -8.63 4.84
CA ILE A 252 8.72 -9.85 4.34
C ILE A 252 8.10 -9.59 2.96
N ILE A 253 8.38 -10.45 1.98
CA ILE A 253 7.80 -10.38 0.64
C ILE A 253 7.19 -11.72 0.32
N VAL A 254 5.96 -11.72 -0.16
CA VAL A 254 5.27 -12.91 -0.68
C VAL A 254 4.89 -12.66 -2.13
N MET A 255 5.33 -13.54 -3.04
CA MET A 255 5.11 -13.42 -4.48
C MET A 255 4.63 -14.74 -5.08
N ASP A 256 3.68 -14.68 -6.00
CA ASP A 256 3.31 -15.83 -6.83
C ASP A 256 4.43 -16.11 -7.86
N PRO A 257 5.09 -17.30 -7.81
CA PRO A 257 6.21 -17.62 -8.71
C PRO A 257 5.81 -17.76 -10.18
N LYS A 258 4.54 -17.94 -10.47
CA LYS A 258 4.05 -18.20 -11.84
C LYS A 258 3.63 -16.93 -12.56
N THR A 259 3.14 -15.95 -11.81
CA THR A 259 2.60 -14.70 -12.36
C THR A 259 3.50 -13.50 -12.10
N GLY A 260 4.26 -13.49 -10.99
CA GLY A 260 5.02 -12.33 -10.53
C GLY A 260 4.20 -11.36 -9.66
N GLU A 261 2.94 -11.70 -9.38
CA GLU A 261 2.08 -10.91 -8.49
C GLU A 261 2.66 -10.85 -7.08
N ILE A 262 2.88 -9.64 -6.57
CA ILE A 262 3.22 -9.43 -5.16
C ILE A 262 1.95 -9.56 -4.34
N LEU A 263 1.85 -10.65 -3.58
CA LEU A 263 0.70 -10.95 -2.73
C LEU A 263 0.76 -10.25 -1.39
N ALA A 264 1.97 -10.01 -0.88
CA ALA A 264 2.24 -9.23 0.31
C ALA A 264 3.66 -8.62 0.28
N LEU A 265 3.79 -7.43 0.85
CA LEU A 265 5.07 -6.76 1.06
C LEU A 265 4.99 -5.96 2.35
N GLY A 266 5.67 -6.45 3.40
CA GLY A 266 5.72 -5.84 4.72
C GLY A 266 7.11 -5.32 5.06
N ASN A 267 7.17 -4.15 5.70
CA ASN A 267 8.38 -3.50 6.18
C ASN A 267 8.25 -3.14 7.65
N GLN A 268 9.37 -3.20 8.37
CA GLN A 268 9.49 -2.73 9.73
C GLN A 268 10.78 -1.89 9.90
N PRO A 269 10.74 -0.78 10.65
CA PRO A 269 9.56 -0.18 11.28
C PRO A 269 8.57 0.38 10.24
N SER A 270 7.27 0.29 10.53
CA SER A 270 6.18 0.82 9.70
C SER A 270 5.53 2.04 10.36
N TYR A 271 4.56 2.65 9.70
CA TYR A 271 3.82 3.83 10.15
C TYR A 271 2.33 3.72 9.80
N ASP A 272 1.49 4.56 10.40
CA ASP A 272 0.09 4.72 9.98
C ASP A 272 -0.03 5.87 8.98
N PRO A 273 -0.41 5.62 7.71
CA PRO A 273 -0.57 6.67 6.71
C PRO A 273 -1.62 7.74 7.06
N ASN A 274 -2.59 7.41 7.94
CA ASN A 274 -3.55 8.38 8.45
C ASN A 274 -2.91 9.42 9.38
N HIS A 275 -1.73 9.11 9.93
CA HIS A 275 -0.98 9.91 10.89
C HIS A 275 0.51 10.00 10.53
N PHE A 276 0.80 10.15 9.24
CA PHE A 276 2.18 10.16 8.72
C PHE A 276 3.05 11.27 9.35
N GLU A 277 2.43 12.36 9.83
CA GLU A 277 3.13 13.47 10.51
C GLU A 277 3.78 13.07 11.84
N LYS A 278 3.40 11.90 12.41
CA LYS A 278 3.99 11.35 13.63
C LYS A 278 5.12 10.36 13.35
N ALA A 279 5.32 10.01 12.09
CA ALA A 279 6.30 9.00 11.70
C ALA A 279 7.72 9.58 11.60
N ASP A 280 8.69 8.74 11.88
CA ASP A 280 10.12 8.99 11.67
C ASP A 280 10.48 8.72 10.20
N GLU A 281 11.46 9.42 9.63
CA GLU A 281 11.91 9.24 8.23
C GLU A 281 12.28 7.78 7.90
N ARG A 282 12.79 7.01 8.85
CA ARG A 282 13.15 5.60 8.68
C ARG A 282 11.93 4.71 8.41
N GLN A 283 10.75 5.12 8.88
CA GLN A 283 9.50 4.37 8.73
C GLN A 283 8.93 4.52 7.31
N PHE A 284 9.22 5.63 6.61
CA PHE A 284 8.76 5.82 5.22
C PHE A 284 9.49 4.92 4.23
N LYS A 285 10.73 4.55 4.54
CA LYS A 285 11.57 3.80 3.61
C LYS A 285 10.98 2.41 3.30
N ASN A 286 10.63 2.17 2.04
CA ASN A 286 10.27 0.82 1.58
C ASN A 286 11.54 -0.02 1.40
N ARG A 287 11.98 -0.64 2.49
CA ARG A 287 13.23 -1.41 2.55
C ARG A 287 13.27 -2.59 1.57
N ALA A 288 12.10 -3.13 1.20
CA ALA A 288 12.00 -4.26 0.29
C ALA A 288 12.52 -3.94 -1.13
N VAL A 289 12.41 -2.68 -1.56
CA VAL A 289 12.81 -2.23 -2.89
C VAL A 289 14.03 -1.29 -2.89
N VAL A 290 14.25 -0.56 -1.79
CA VAL A 290 15.32 0.46 -1.70
C VAL A 290 16.61 -0.08 -1.09
N ASP A 291 16.51 -0.95 -0.04
CA ASP A 291 17.69 -1.47 0.65
C ASP A 291 18.46 -2.44 -0.25
N ILE A 292 19.78 -2.31 -0.23
CA ILE A 292 20.69 -3.29 -0.81
C ILE A 292 21.50 -3.96 0.32
N TYR A 293 21.64 -5.25 0.24
CA TYR A 293 22.37 -6.04 1.24
C TYR A 293 23.11 -7.22 0.59
N GLU A 294 24.10 -7.75 1.26
CA GLU A 294 24.73 -9.00 0.86
C GLU A 294 23.80 -10.16 1.20
N PRO A 295 23.33 -10.95 0.21
CA PRO A 295 22.33 -12.00 0.45
C PRO A 295 22.89 -13.18 1.25
N GLY A 296 24.21 -13.31 1.35
CA GLY A 296 24.86 -14.43 2.01
C GLY A 296 24.38 -15.77 1.43
N SER A 297 24.18 -16.75 2.30
CA SER A 297 23.86 -18.12 1.88
C SER A 297 22.53 -18.27 1.13
N THR A 298 21.62 -17.27 1.13
CA THR A 298 20.43 -17.31 0.26
C THR A 298 20.77 -17.18 -1.23
N PHE A 299 21.98 -16.73 -1.57
CA PHE A 299 22.47 -16.69 -2.95
C PHE A 299 22.99 -18.03 -3.45
N LYS A 300 23.32 -18.97 -2.57
CA LYS A 300 23.91 -20.27 -2.91
C LYS A 300 23.10 -21.12 -3.90
N PRO A 301 21.75 -21.18 -3.84
CA PRO A 301 20.96 -21.86 -4.87
C PRO A 301 21.16 -21.30 -6.27
N ILE A 302 21.36 -19.97 -6.39
CA ILE A 302 21.65 -19.32 -7.69
C ILE A 302 23.01 -19.77 -8.21
N ILE A 303 24.03 -19.89 -7.34
CA ILE A 303 25.35 -20.38 -7.70
C ILE A 303 25.32 -21.87 -8.11
N ALA A 304 24.57 -22.70 -7.37
CA ALA A 304 24.37 -24.10 -7.73
C ALA A 304 23.70 -24.24 -9.11
N ALA A 305 22.63 -23.50 -9.34
CA ALA A 305 21.92 -23.44 -10.63
C ALA A 305 22.86 -22.99 -11.77
N THR A 306 23.71 -22.00 -11.50
CA THR A 306 24.72 -21.51 -12.45
C THR A 306 25.74 -22.60 -12.79
N ALA A 307 26.31 -23.25 -11.79
CA ALA A 307 27.34 -24.26 -11.99
C ALA A 307 26.82 -25.49 -12.75
N LEU A 308 25.58 -25.92 -12.44
CA LEU A 308 24.90 -27.00 -13.16
C LEU A 308 24.58 -26.60 -14.61
N SER A 309 24.04 -25.40 -14.82
CA SER A 309 23.69 -24.90 -16.17
C SER A 309 24.93 -24.69 -17.07
N ALA A 310 26.02 -24.23 -16.48
CA ALA A 310 27.30 -24.06 -17.18
C ALA A 310 28.08 -25.36 -17.38
N GLY A 311 27.63 -26.48 -16.78
CA GLY A 311 28.33 -27.78 -16.83
C GLY A 311 29.67 -27.78 -16.10
N THR A 312 29.92 -26.82 -15.21
CA THR A 312 31.19 -26.73 -14.44
C THR A 312 31.16 -27.60 -13.19
N TYR A 313 29.97 -28.02 -12.77
CA TYR A 313 29.77 -28.94 -11.66
C TYR A 313 28.65 -29.94 -12.00
N ASP A 314 28.61 -31.05 -11.27
CA ASP A 314 27.60 -32.09 -11.46
C ASP A 314 27.15 -32.63 -10.08
N THR A 315 25.91 -33.11 -10.00
CA THR A 315 25.29 -33.56 -8.74
C THR A 315 25.87 -34.85 -8.19
N LYS A 316 26.52 -35.66 -9.04
CA LYS A 316 27.15 -36.95 -8.66
C LYS A 316 28.56 -36.79 -8.13
N ARG A 317 29.16 -35.61 -8.37
CA ARG A 317 30.52 -35.32 -7.95
C ARG A 317 30.64 -35.36 -6.43
N VAL A 318 31.55 -36.16 -5.93
CA VAL A 318 31.97 -36.19 -4.53
C VAL A 318 33.20 -35.31 -4.38
N TRP A 319 33.18 -34.43 -3.40
CA TRP A 319 34.30 -33.56 -3.06
C TRP A 319 34.58 -33.69 -1.57
N HIS A 320 35.88 -33.83 -1.21
CA HIS A 320 36.31 -33.88 0.17
C HIS A 320 36.46 -32.47 0.73
N ASP A 321 35.62 -32.08 1.70
CA ASP A 321 35.70 -30.81 2.37
C ASP A 321 36.90 -30.76 3.34
N PRO A 322 37.90 -29.91 3.08
CA PRO A 322 39.07 -29.82 3.96
C PRO A 322 38.80 -28.95 5.22
N GLY A 323 37.59 -28.37 5.36
CA GLY A 323 37.24 -27.41 6.41
C GLY A 323 37.75 -25.99 6.15
N VAL A 324 38.72 -25.79 5.26
CA VAL A 324 39.26 -24.48 4.84
C VAL A 324 39.65 -24.54 3.36
N VAL A 325 39.19 -23.58 2.58
CA VAL A 325 39.58 -23.32 1.19
C VAL A 325 40.33 -21.99 1.12
N TRP A 326 41.51 -22.01 0.50
CA TRP A 326 42.33 -20.81 0.35
C TRP A 326 42.14 -20.18 -1.03
N ALA A 327 41.84 -18.87 -1.04
CA ALA A 327 41.69 -18.08 -2.24
C ALA A 327 42.50 -16.77 -2.11
N SER A 328 43.44 -16.53 -3.01
CA SER A 328 44.35 -15.36 -2.97
C SER A 328 45.02 -15.13 -1.59
N GLY A 329 45.39 -16.23 -0.91
CA GLY A 329 46.03 -16.18 0.42
C GLY A 329 45.08 -15.91 1.60
N HIS A 330 43.76 -15.87 1.35
CA HIS A 330 42.72 -15.70 2.39
C HIS A 330 41.95 -17.01 2.61
N PRO A 331 41.68 -17.37 3.88
CA PRO A 331 40.94 -18.60 4.18
C PRO A 331 39.43 -18.36 4.11
N ILE A 332 38.71 -19.24 3.41
CA ILE A 332 37.25 -19.39 3.51
C ILE A 332 37.00 -20.59 4.42
N LYS A 333 36.24 -20.37 5.49
CA LYS A 333 35.91 -21.40 6.49
C LYS A 333 34.41 -21.67 6.54
N ASN A 334 34.05 -22.85 7.04
CA ASN A 334 32.67 -23.15 7.39
C ASN A 334 32.25 -22.37 8.64
N TRP A 335 30.95 -22.18 8.82
CA TRP A 335 30.41 -21.39 9.92
C TRP A 335 30.71 -21.95 11.31
N ASN A 336 30.91 -23.28 11.42
CA ASN A 336 31.30 -24.04 12.63
C ASN A 336 32.81 -24.36 12.68
N GLU A 337 33.57 -23.88 11.70
CA GLU A 337 35.00 -24.15 11.52
C GLU A 337 35.37 -25.64 11.37
N GLU A 338 34.41 -26.52 11.08
CA GLU A 338 34.60 -27.96 10.93
C GLU A 338 34.64 -28.39 9.46
N SER A 339 35.25 -29.56 9.18
CA SER A 339 35.19 -30.27 7.91
C SER A 339 33.95 -31.17 7.88
N TYR A 340 33.30 -31.25 6.73
CA TYR A 340 32.15 -32.14 6.50
C TYR A 340 32.55 -33.45 5.80
N GLY A 341 33.85 -33.67 5.55
CA GLY A 341 34.34 -34.89 4.86
C GLY A 341 33.87 -34.95 3.41
N ASP A 342 33.52 -36.16 2.95
CA ASP A 342 33.08 -36.39 1.58
C ASP A 342 31.63 -35.94 1.38
N VAL A 343 31.41 -34.92 0.55
CA VAL A 343 30.12 -34.27 0.31
C VAL A 343 29.79 -34.18 -1.17
N ARG A 344 28.51 -34.21 -1.51
CA ARG A 344 27.96 -33.90 -2.82
C ARG A 344 27.33 -32.53 -2.82
N LEU A 345 26.93 -32.02 -3.98
CA LEU A 345 26.27 -30.71 -4.09
C LEU A 345 25.01 -30.59 -3.21
N VAL A 346 24.24 -31.67 -3.07
CA VAL A 346 23.08 -31.72 -2.18
C VAL A 346 23.46 -31.47 -0.71
N ASP A 347 24.56 -32.05 -0.25
CA ASP A 347 25.06 -31.88 1.11
C ASP A 347 25.62 -30.47 1.32
N ILE A 348 26.30 -29.94 0.29
CA ILE A 348 26.83 -28.56 0.28
C ILE A 348 25.70 -27.53 0.42
N ILE A 349 24.54 -27.72 -0.26
CA ILE A 349 23.36 -26.88 -0.11
C ILE A 349 22.71 -27.13 1.25
N LYS A 350 22.43 -28.39 1.59
CA LYS A 350 21.71 -28.81 2.80
C LYS A 350 22.33 -28.26 4.08
N TRP A 351 23.65 -28.33 4.22
CA TRP A 351 24.39 -27.86 5.39
C TRP A 351 25.00 -26.48 5.19
N SER A 352 24.71 -25.84 4.05
CA SER A 352 25.23 -24.51 3.74
C SER A 352 26.75 -24.39 3.82
N ILE A 353 27.47 -25.38 3.32
CA ILE A 353 28.93 -25.51 3.44
C ILE A 353 29.62 -24.41 2.64
N ASN A 354 30.28 -23.45 3.33
CA ASN A 354 30.96 -22.33 2.68
C ASN A 354 32.13 -22.75 1.83
N THR A 355 32.97 -23.66 2.36
CA THR A 355 34.13 -24.21 1.64
C THR A 355 33.70 -24.93 0.36
N GLY A 356 32.56 -25.65 0.41
CA GLY A 356 31.97 -26.31 -0.74
C GLY A 356 31.55 -25.33 -1.82
N PHE A 357 30.84 -24.24 -1.44
CA PHE A 357 30.47 -23.21 -2.42
C PHE A 357 31.66 -22.42 -2.94
N ALA A 358 32.68 -22.14 -2.11
CA ALA A 358 33.92 -21.53 -2.59
C ALA A 358 34.59 -22.42 -3.65
N HIS A 359 34.63 -23.77 -3.44
CA HIS A 359 35.12 -24.71 -4.42
C HIS A 359 34.29 -24.71 -5.72
N VAL A 360 32.95 -24.77 -5.62
CA VAL A 360 32.03 -24.69 -6.78
C VAL A 360 32.25 -23.40 -7.56
N GLY A 361 32.31 -22.24 -6.85
CA GLY A 361 32.51 -20.93 -7.47
C GLY A 361 33.86 -20.79 -8.18
N LEU A 362 34.95 -21.26 -7.56
CA LEU A 362 36.28 -21.25 -8.17
C LEU A 362 36.36 -22.10 -9.44
N LEU A 363 35.64 -23.24 -9.50
CA LEU A 363 35.52 -24.06 -10.72
C LEU A 363 34.65 -23.38 -11.78
N THR A 364 33.59 -22.67 -11.38
CA THR A 364 32.67 -22.01 -12.30
C THR A 364 33.28 -20.74 -12.91
N GLY A 365 34.06 -20.01 -12.12
CA GLY A 365 34.73 -18.79 -12.55
C GLY A 365 33.86 -17.53 -12.47
N GLY A 366 34.52 -16.39 -12.24
CA GLY A 366 33.84 -15.10 -12.01
C GLY A 366 33.04 -14.60 -13.21
N GLU A 367 33.52 -14.81 -14.43
CA GLU A 367 32.81 -14.40 -15.66
C GLU A 367 31.48 -15.13 -15.80
N THR A 368 31.45 -16.45 -15.68
CA THR A 368 30.25 -17.27 -15.75
C THR A 368 29.27 -16.91 -14.62
N MET A 369 29.77 -16.78 -13.39
CA MET A 369 28.92 -16.41 -12.25
C MET A 369 28.27 -15.03 -12.43
N THR A 370 29.01 -14.03 -12.93
CA THR A 370 28.48 -12.69 -13.17
C THR A 370 27.49 -12.68 -14.33
N ASP A 371 27.74 -13.43 -15.41
CA ASP A 371 26.81 -13.55 -16.54
C ASP A 371 25.47 -14.15 -16.09
N TYR A 372 25.51 -15.25 -15.34
CA TYR A 372 24.29 -15.85 -14.79
C TYR A 372 23.61 -14.96 -13.75
N ALA A 373 24.35 -14.26 -12.90
CA ALA A 373 23.75 -13.28 -11.99
C ALA A 373 22.97 -12.22 -12.75
N LYS A 374 23.50 -11.69 -13.85
CA LYS A 374 22.78 -10.77 -14.75
C LYS A 374 21.55 -11.42 -15.40
N ARG A 375 21.63 -12.68 -15.81
CA ARG A 375 20.46 -13.44 -16.35
C ARG A 375 19.39 -13.64 -15.29
N PHE A 376 19.74 -13.83 -14.02
CA PHE A 376 18.83 -13.87 -12.88
C PHE A 376 18.30 -12.49 -12.45
N GLY A 377 18.65 -11.42 -13.16
CA GLY A 377 18.11 -10.08 -12.95
C GLY A 377 18.88 -9.21 -11.96
N PHE A 378 19.98 -9.68 -11.39
CA PHE A 378 20.80 -8.88 -10.48
C PHE A 378 21.56 -7.77 -11.21
N GLY A 379 21.79 -6.65 -10.51
CA GLY A 379 22.48 -5.46 -11.06
C GLY A 379 21.61 -4.55 -11.91
N ARG A 380 20.29 -4.77 -11.95
CA ARG A 380 19.29 -3.90 -12.61
C ARG A 380 18.00 -3.86 -11.83
N SER A 381 17.19 -2.81 -12.03
CA SER A 381 15.85 -2.74 -11.42
C SER A 381 14.95 -3.88 -11.90
N THR A 382 14.01 -4.32 -11.06
CA THR A 382 12.99 -5.31 -11.43
C THR A 382 11.89 -4.69 -12.26
N GLY A 383 11.73 -3.35 -12.15
CA GLY A 383 10.68 -2.59 -12.82
C GLY A 383 9.32 -2.67 -12.14
N ILE A 384 9.31 -2.89 -10.82
CA ILE A 384 8.10 -2.79 -10.00
C ILE A 384 7.60 -1.33 -9.96
N GLU A 385 6.31 -1.12 -9.80
CA GLU A 385 5.66 0.20 -9.86
C GLU A 385 5.87 1.05 -8.59
N LEU A 386 6.78 0.65 -7.71
CA LEU A 386 7.14 1.37 -6.48
C LEU A 386 8.33 2.31 -6.70
N PRO A 387 8.35 3.47 -6.03
CA PRO A 387 9.42 4.44 -6.20
C PRO A 387 10.72 4.03 -5.49
N GLY A 388 11.85 4.54 -5.98
CA GLY A 388 13.14 4.45 -5.30
C GLY A 388 13.83 3.09 -5.40
N GLU A 389 13.48 2.25 -6.36
CA GLU A 389 14.04 0.91 -6.51
C GLU A 389 15.57 0.92 -6.67
N GLY A 390 16.27 0.14 -5.82
CA GLY A 390 17.69 -0.09 -5.90
C GLY A 390 18.07 -1.07 -7.01
N VAL A 391 19.24 -0.89 -7.60
CA VAL A 391 19.74 -1.78 -8.66
C VAL A 391 20.72 -2.84 -8.14
N GLY A 392 21.17 -2.74 -6.89
CA GLY A 392 22.20 -3.62 -6.35
C GLY A 392 23.60 -3.30 -6.87
N LEU A 393 24.57 -4.17 -6.53
CA LEU A 393 25.96 -4.03 -6.95
C LEU A 393 26.49 -5.39 -7.42
N LEU A 394 27.05 -5.44 -8.63
CA LEU A 394 27.76 -6.59 -9.20
C LEU A 394 29.18 -6.18 -9.56
N PHE A 395 30.15 -7.05 -9.26
CA PHE A 395 31.52 -6.85 -9.72
C PHE A 395 31.65 -7.05 -11.23
N GLU A 396 32.52 -6.24 -11.84
CA GLU A 396 32.95 -6.47 -13.21
C GLU A 396 33.90 -7.68 -13.26
N PRO A 397 33.64 -8.71 -14.08
CA PRO A 397 34.39 -9.98 -14.08
C PRO A 397 35.89 -9.81 -14.23
N LYS A 398 36.32 -8.88 -15.09
CA LYS A 398 37.73 -8.59 -15.37
C LYS A 398 38.56 -8.15 -14.17
N ASN A 399 37.87 -7.69 -13.11
CA ASN A 399 38.52 -7.18 -11.90
C ASN A 399 38.46 -8.19 -10.75
N MET A 400 37.82 -9.34 -10.93
CA MET A 400 37.66 -10.34 -9.86
C MET A 400 38.93 -11.16 -9.65
N ARG A 401 39.41 -11.17 -8.42
CA ARG A 401 40.45 -12.07 -7.94
C ARG A 401 39.81 -13.39 -7.49
N PRO A 402 40.58 -14.48 -7.32
CA PRO A 402 40.03 -15.75 -6.81
C PRO A 402 39.27 -15.60 -5.49
N ILE A 403 39.68 -14.69 -4.59
CA ILE A 403 38.93 -14.43 -3.35
C ILE A 403 37.58 -13.78 -3.61
N ASP A 404 37.48 -12.87 -4.58
CA ASP A 404 36.21 -12.21 -4.93
C ASP A 404 35.22 -13.21 -5.54
N VAL A 405 35.74 -14.19 -6.33
CA VAL A 405 34.94 -15.32 -6.86
C VAL A 405 34.45 -16.23 -5.73
N ALA A 406 35.35 -16.60 -4.80
CA ALA A 406 35.00 -17.44 -3.67
C ALA A 406 33.99 -16.79 -2.73
N THR A 407 34.11 -15.48 -2.45
CA THR A 407 33.17 -14.74 -1.61
C THR A 407 31.82 -14.54 -2.30
N MET A 408 31.80 -14.22 -3.61
CA MET A 408 30.57 -14.12 -4.37
C MET A 408 29.79 -15.45 -4.36
N SER A 409 30.47 -16.60 -4.40
CA SER A 409 29.82 -17.92 -4.39
C SER A 409 29.10 -18.24 -3.08
N ILE A 410 29.45 -17.55 -2.00
CA ILE A 410 28.75 -17.64 -0.71
C ILE A 410 27.82 -16.44 -0.45
N GLY A 411 27.60 -15.57 -1.47
CA GLY A 411 26.71 -14.42 -1.43
C GLY A 411 27.29 -13.20 -0.72
N GLN A 412 28.63 -13.08 -0.65
CA GLN A 412 29.35 -11.89 -0.18
C GLN A 412 30.04 -11.21 -1.37
N GLY A 413 30.30 -9.89 -1.27
CA GLY A 413 30.85 -9.13 -2.40
C GLY A 413 29.84 -8.89 -3.55
N ILE A 414 28.59 -9.21 -3.35
CA ILE A 414 27.45 -8.83 -4.20
C ILE A 414 26.42 -8.16 -3.32
N ALA A 415 25.82 -7.05 -3.76
CA ALA A 415 24.70 -6.45 -3.04
C ALA A 415 23.44 -6.50 -3.90
N VAL A 416 22.33 -6.91 -3.31
CA VAL A 416 21.06 -7.14 -3.99
C VAL A 416 19.91 -6.49 -3.21
N THR A 417 18.79 -6.17 -3.88
CA THR A 417 17.57 -5.83 -3.15
C THR A 417 16.82 -7.09 -2.73
N PRO A 418 16.02 -7.04 -1.64
CA PRO A 418 15.14 -8.15 -1.28
C PRO A 418 14.22 -8.57 -2.43
N LEU A 419 13.73 -7.61 -3.20
CA LEU A 419 12.86 -7.88 -4.35
C LEU A 419 13.60 -8.62 -5.48
N GLN A 420 14.85 -8.27 -5.78
CA GLN A 420 15.68 -9.00 -6.74
C GLN A 420 15.87 -10.47 -6.34
N MET A 421 16.00 -10.74 -5.04
CA MET A 421 16.10 -12.12 -4.54
C MET A 421 14.82 -12.91 -4.83
N VAL A 422 13.65 -12.34 -4.54
CA VAL A 422 12.36 -12.98 -4.80
C VAL A 422 12.15 -13.20 -6.29
N GLN A 423 12.50 -12.22 -7.13
CA GLN A 423 12.47 -12.35 -8.59
C GLN A 423 13.36 -13.49 -9.08
N ALA A 424 14.60 -13.59 -8.61
CA ALA A 424 15.51 -14.65 -8.99
C ALA A 424 15.01 -16.04 -8.56
N TYR A 425 14.43 -16.14 -7.37
CA TYR A 425 13.83 -17.39 -6.88
C TYR A 425 12.62 -17.83 -7.69
N SER A 426 11.95 -16.91 -8.42
CA SER A 426 10.87 -17.32 -9.32
C SER A 426 11.36 -18.29 -10.39
N ALA A 427 12.58 -18.14 -10.90
CA ALA A 427 13.14 -19.08 -11.84
C ALA A 427 13.37 -20.49 -11.23
N LEU A 428 13.75 -20.55 -9.95
CA LEU A 428 13.92 -21.84 -9.24
C LEU A 428 12.57 -22.53 -9.00
N ALA A 429 11.54 -21.73 -8.68
CA ALA A 429 10.20 -22.22 -8.36
C ALA A 429 9.32 -22.48 -9.59
N ASN A 430 9.64 -21.91 -10.76
CA ASN A 430 8.78 -21.90 -11.96
C ASN A 430 9.48 -22.53 -13.18
N GLY A 431 10.15 -23.67 -12.98
CA GLY A 431 10.75 -24.45 -14.08
C GLY A 431 11.78 -23.67 -14.91
N GLY A 432 12.58 -22.85 -14.27
CA GLY A 432 13.62 -22.03 -14.90
C GLY A 432 13.15 -20.70 -15.46
N LYS A 433 11.84 -20.42 -15.50
CA LYS A 433 11.26 -19.19 -16.04
C LYS A 433 11.18 -18.10 -14.96
N MET A 434 11.82 -16.98 -15.21
CA MET A 434 11.79 -15.82 -14.33
C MET A 434 10.67 -14.86 -14.73
N VAL A 435 9.86 -14.43 -13.76
CA VAL A 435 8.73 -13.52 -13.98
C VAL A 435 9.04 -12.12 -13.43
N LYS A 436 8.43 -11.11 -14.06
CA LYS A 436 8.51 -9.72 -13.60
C LYS A 436 7.63 -9.52 -12.37
N PRO A 437 8.17 -9.06 -11.22
CA PRO A 437 7.35 -8.66 -10.10
C PRO A 437 6.48 -7.46 -10.47
N HIS A 438 5.22 -7.47 -10.06
CA HIS A 438 4.31 -6.35 -10.21
C HIS A 438 3.31 -6.30 -9.06
N ILE A 439 2.81 -5.10 -8.78
CA ILE A 439 1.91 -4.85 -7.66
C ILE A 439 0.55 -4.31 -8.11
N ILE A 440 0.46 -3.82 -9.35
CA ILE A 440 -0.78 -3.35 -9.96
C ILE A 440 -1.35 -4.48 -10.81
N ALA A 441 -2.54 -4.97 -10.46
CA ALA A 441 -3.29 -5.95 -11.26
C ALA A 441 -4.04 -5.27 -12.40
N SER A 442 -4.77 -4.18 -12.09
CA SER A 442 -5.49 -3.41 -13.09
C SER A 442 -5.81 -1.99 -12.61
N ILE A 443 -6.04 -1.10 -13.57
CA ILE A 443 -6.58 0.24 -13.35
C ILE A 443 -7.89 0.33 -14.12
N LYS A 444 -8.96 0.78 -13.46
CA LYS A 444 -10.29 0.91 -14.05
C LYS A 444 -10.75 2.35 -14.09
N ASN A 445 -11.44 2.72 -15.16
CA ASN A 445 -12.15 3.98 -15.27
C ASN A 445 -13.37 4.02 -14.33
N ALA A 446 -13.92 5.20 -14.09
CA ALA A 446 -15.12 5.40 -13.25
C ALA A 446 -16.36 4.61 -13.72
N ASP A 447 -16.44 4.27 -15.00
CA ASP A 447 -17.52 3.43 -15.57
C ASP A 447 -17.28 1.93 -15.41
N GLY A 448 -16.19 1.53 -14.73
CA GLY A 448 -15.81 0.14 -14.50
C GLY A 448 -15.07 -0.51 -15.67
N SER A 449 -14.90 0.18 -16.81
CA SER A 449 -14.11 -0.33 -17.92
C SER A 449 -12.62 -0.35 -17.57
N ASP A 450 -11.88 -1.30 -18.13
CA ASP A 450 -10.46 -1.40 -17.92
C ASP A 450 -9.72 -0.27 -18.64
N TYR A 451 -8.90 0.47 -17.89
CA TYR A 451 -7.93 1.42 -18.45
C TYR A 451 -6.61 0.73 -18.75
N GLN A 452 -6.18 -0.13 -17.82
CA GLN A 452 -4.96 -0.93 -17.92
C GLN A 452 -5.17 -2.26 -17.18
N VAL A 453 -4.70 -3.35 -17.77
CA VAL A 453 -4.60 -4.67 -17.13
C VAL A 453 -3.15 -5.11 -17.22
N THR A 454 -2.58 -5.53 -16.11
CA THR A 454 -1.21 -6.07 -16.08
C THR A 454 -1.27 -7.57 -16.33
N GLU A 455 -0.67 -8.00 -17.42
CA GLU A 455 -0.50 -9.42 -17.70
C GLU A 455 0.84 -9.92 -17.14
N LYS A 456 0.92 -11.23 -16.85
CA LYS A 456 2.18 -11.82 -16.43
C LYS A 456 3.23 -11.66 -17.53
N GLU A 457 4.44 -11.28 -17.14
CA GLU A 457 5.58 -11.13 -18.03
C GLU A 457 6.69 -12.10 -17.63
N VAL A 458 7.05 -13.02 -18.55
CA VAL A 458 8.25 -13.86 -18.41
C VAL A 458 9.42 -13.06 -18.98
N ILE A 459 10.30 -12.58 -18.09
CA ILE A 459 11.43 -11.69 -18.45
C ILE A 459 12.72 -12.45 -18.81
N GLY A 460 12.71 -13.77 -18.69
CA GLY A 460 13.83 -14.60 -19.06
C GLY A 460 13.71 -16.05 -18.58
N GLN A 461 14.62 -16.87 -19.05
CA GLN A 461 14.80 -18.25 -18.60
C GLN A 461 16.29 -18.49 -18.35
N PRO A 462 16.81 -18.06 -17.18
CA PRO A 462 18.24 -18.17 -16.87
C PRO A 462 18.76 -19.61 -16.83
N ILE A 463 17.91 -20.58 -16.51
CA ILE A 463 18.24 -21.99 -16.36
C ILE A 463 17.16 -22.88 -17.01
N THR A 464 17.51 -24.14 -17.28
CA THR A 464 16.54 -25.12 -17.78
C THR A 464 15.63 -25.63 -16.66
N GLU A 465 14.49 -26.22 -17.04
CA GLU A 465 13.56 -26.84 -16.09
C GLU A 465 14.23 -27.99 -15.30
N ALA A 466 15.08 -28.78 -15.96
CA ALA A 466 15.82 -29.85 -15.31
C ALA A 466 16.74 -29.34 -14.19
N VAL A 467 17.50 -28.27 -14.45
CA VAL A 467 18.36 -27.64 -13.43
C VAL A 467 17.50 -27.01 -12.31
N ALA A 468 16.40 -26.34 -12.64
CA ALA A 468 15.50 -25.79 -11.64
C ALA A 468 14.96 -26.90 -10.71
N THR A 469 14.57 -28.04 -11.25
CA THR A 469 14.10 -29.21 -10.49
C THR A 469 15.18 -29.74 -9.58
N GLU A 470 16.40 -29.98 -10.09
CA GLU A 470 17.51 -30.50 -9.28
C GLU A 470 17.85 -29.56 -8.12
N VAL A 471 17.91 -28.24 -8.36
CA VAL A 471 18.20 -27.26 -7.29
C VAL A 471 17.05 -27.17 -6.30
N LYS A 472 15.79 -27.19 -6.75
CA LYS A 472 14.60 -27.21 -5.90
C LYS A 472 14.63 -28.42 -4.95
N ASP A 473 14.92 -29.62 -5.46
CA ASP A 473 14.99 -30.84 -4.65
C ASP A 473 16.09 -30.75 -3.59
N MET A 474 17.23 -30.14 -3.92
CA MET A 474 18.30 -29.88 -2.93
C MET A 474 17.88 -28.86 -1.88
N MET A 475 17.14 -27.78 -2.27
CA MET A 475 16.60 -26.79 -1.33
C MET A 475 15.51 -27.37 -0.42
N GLU A 476 14.75 -28.37 -0.91
CA GLU A 476 13.81 -29.10 -0.07
C GLU A 476 14.54 -29.89 1.02
N LYS A 477 15.70 -30.53 0.68
CA LYS A 477 16.54 -31.21 1.66
C LYS A 477 17.09 -30.27 2.75
N GLU A 478 17.38 -29.04 2.43
CA GLU A 478 17.76 -28.06 3.47
C GLU A 478 16.64 -27.82 4.47
N VAL A 479 15.39 -27.73 4.00
CA VAL A 479 14.23 -27.53 4.86
C VAL A 479 13.84 -28.82 5.61
N SER A 480 13.88 -29.97 4.95
CA SER A 480 13.45 -31.23 5.57
C SER A 480 14.49 -31.83 6.52
N GLU A 481 15.79 -31.72 6.20
CA GLU A 481 16.87 -32.44 6.90
C GLU A 481 18.01 -31.51 7.35
N GLY A 482 18.08 -30.28 6.86
CA GLY A 482 19.24 -29.40 7.02
C GLY A 482 19.03 -28.20 7.94
N GLY A 483 19.81 -27.15 7.69
CA GLY A 483 19.83 -25.92 8.51
C GLY A 483 18.55 -25.09 8.46
N GLY A 484 17.67 -25.34 7.49
CA GLY A 484 16.36 -24.69 7.32
C GLY A 484 15.19 -25.38 8.00
N SER A 485 15.40 -26.38 8.85
CA SER A 485 14.33 -27.22 9.44
C SER A 485 13.27 -26.45 10.21
N ASN A 486 13.57 -25.28 10.75
CA ASN A 486 12.59 -24.40 11.39
C ASN A 486 11.60 -23.74 10.41
N ALA A 487 11.84 -23.86 9.10
CA ALA A 487 10.93 -23.39 8.05
C ALA A 487 9.90 -24.45 7.60
N GLN A 488 9.96 -25.68 8.13
CA GLN A 488 9.01 -26.74 7.78
C GLN A 488 7.58 -26.32 8.06
N VAL A 489 6.72 -26.36 7.03
CA VAL A 489 5.28 -26.10 7.14
C VAL A 489 4.55 -27.44 7.21
N PRO A 490 3.79 -27.70 8.30
CA PRO A 490 3.08 -28.97 8.44
C PRO A 490 2.16 -29.28 7.26
N GLY A 491 2.29 -30.47 6.69
CA GLY A 491 1.46 -30.93 5.57
C GLY A 491 1.94 -30.50 4.19
N TYR A 492 3.13 -29.85 4.07
CA TYR A 492 3.65 -29.37 2.78
C TYR A 492 5.15 -29.60 2.67
N HIS A 493 5.64 -29.94 1.48
CA HIS A 493 7.05 -29.87 1.18
C HIS A 493 7.45 -28.45 0.81
N MET A 494 8.43 -27.91 1.50
CA MET A 494 8.95 -26.55 1.26
C MET A 494 10.38 -26.62 0.80
N ALA A 495 10.73 -25.83 -0.21
CA ALA A 495 12.11 -25.59 -0.60
C ALA A 495 12.55 -24.21 -0.08
N GLY A 496 13.78 -24.11 0.42
CA GLY A 496 14.26 -22.83 0.93
C GLY A 496 15.74 -22.83 1.23
N LYS A 497 16.23 -21.65 1.58
CA LYS A 497 17.63 -21.42 1.98
C LYS A 497 17.71 -20.38 3.09
N THR A 498 18.46 -20.73 4.13
CA THR A 498 18.85 -19.84 5.21
C THR A 498 19.97 -18.90 4.79
N GLY A 499 19.99 -17.67 5.29
CA GLY A 499 21.05 -16.69 5.12
C GLY A 499 21.45 -16.05 6.45
N THR A 500 22.74 -15.82 6.60
CA THR A 500 23.33 -15.05 7.69
C THR A 500 24.53 -14.33 7.12
N ALA A 501 24.42 -13.02 6.93
CA ALA A 501 25.47 -12.19 6.38
C ALA A 501 25.91 -11.14 7.39
N GLN A 502 27.20 -10.84 7.49
CA GLN A 502 27.67 -9.70 8.25
C GLN A 502 27.27 -8.40 7.53
N LYS A 503 26.96 -7.38 8.30
CA LYS A 503 26.59 -6.08 7.75
C LYS A 503 27.83 -5.31 7.31
N ILE A 504 27.78 -4.76 6.10
CA ILE A 504 28.87 -3.95 5.54
C ILE A 504 28.98 -2.65 6.34
N ASP A 505 30.21 -2.23 6.65
CA ASP A 505 30.52 -0.89 7.14
C ASP A 505 30.71 0.04 5.94
N ALA A 506 29.67 0.82 5.62
CA ALA A 506 29.68 1.72 4.48
C ALA A 506 30.61 2.94 4.68
N GLU A 507 30.97 3.27 5.92
CA GLU A 507 31.81 4.44 6.22
C GLU A 507 33.30 4.10 6.24
N HIS A 508 33.67 2.94 6.80
CA HIS A 508 35.08 2.58 7.00
C HIS A 508 35.53 1.39 6.13
N GLY A 509 34.62 0.76 5.40
CA GLY A 509 34.88 -0.45 4.63
C GLY A 509 34.98 -1.71 5.52
N GLY A 510 34.78 -2.88 4.91
CA GLY A 510 34.74 -4.16 5.63
C GLY A 510 33.39 -4.42 6.28
N TYR A 511 33.36 -5.04 7.47
CA TYR A 511 32.13 -5.50 8.13
C TYR A 511 32.00 -4.94 9.54
N LEU A 512 30.77 -4.55 9.91
CA LEU A 512 30.42 -4.13 11.25
C LEU A 512 30.52 -5.32 12.22
N LYS A 513 31.12 -5.10 13.39
CA LYS A 513 31.24 -6.15 14.41
C LYS A 513 29.87 -6.43 15.04
N ASN A 514 29.54 -7.72 15.17
CA ASN A 514 28.30 -8.20 15.82
C ASN A 514 26.99 -7.66 15.20
N GLN A 515 27.02 -7.21 13.96
CA GLN A 515 25.84 -6.83 13.21
C GLN A 515 25.66 -7.74 12.01
N TYR A 516 24.49 -8.39 11.95
CA TYR A 516 24.18 -9.41 10.96
C TYR A 516 22.83 -9.13 10.31
N ILE A 517 22.69 -9.57 9.08
CA ILE A 517 21.40 -9.68 8.38
C ILE A 517 21.04 -11.15 8.37
N ALA A 518 19.97 -11.50 9.08
CA ALA A 518 19.42 -12.84 9.11
C ALA A 518 18.30 -12.95 8.08
N SER A 519 18.33 -13.95 7.22
CA SER A 519 17.34 -14.12 6.16
C SER A 519 16.94 -15.56 5.94
N PHE A 520 15.76 -15.74 5.35
CA PHE A 520 15.29 -16.99 4.79
C PHE A 520 14.50 -16.70 3.51
N CYS A 521 14.83 -17.36 2.43
CA CYS A 521 14.09 -17.31 1.19
C CYS A 521 13.68 -18.72 0.79
N GLY A 522 12.39 -18.93 0.57
CA GLY A 522 11.85 -20.23 0.20
C GLY A 522 10.52 -20.14 -0.51
N PHE A 523 10.01 -21.27 -0.95
CA PHE A 523 8.75 -21.39 -1.67
C PHE A 523 8.13 -22.76 -1.46
N GLY A 524 6.86 -22.87 -1.79
CA GLY A 524 6.16 -24.15 -1.73
C GLY A 524 4.70 -24.09 -2.16
N PRO A 525 4.06 -25.28 -2.23
CA PRO A 525 4.68 -26.63 -2.13
C PRO A 525 5.69 -26.87 -3.26
N THR A 526 6.66 -27.77 -3.04
CA THR A 526 7.69 -28.06 -4.06
C THR A 526 7.12 -28.70 -5.33
N GLU A 527 6.01 -29.42 -5.21
CA GLU A 527 5.31 -30.07 -6.33
C GLU A 527 4.64 -29.05 -7.27
N ASP A 528 4.03 -28.02 -6.70
CA ASP A 528 3.34 -26.94 -7.42
C ASP A 528 3.46 -25.62 -6.66
N PRO A 529 4.60 -24.90 -6.77
CA PRO A 529 4.84 -23.69 -6.00
C PRO A 529 3.75 -22.63 -6.20
N ARG A 530 3.15 -22.20 -5.07
CA ARG A 530 2.05 -21.23 -5.01
C ARG A 530 2.47 -19.89 -4.43
N ALA A 531 3.54 -19.89 -3.63
CA ALA A 531 4.11 -18.67 -3.08
C ALA A 531 5.60 -18.81 -2.83
N ILE A 532 6.36 -17.76 -3.14
CA ILE A 532 7.71 -17.50 -2.66
C ILE A 532 7.58 -16.56 -1.48
N CYS A 533 8.31 -16.84 -0.41
CA CYS A 533 8.37 -15.93 0.74
C CYS A 533 9.84 -15.67 1.10
N LEU A 534 10.20 -14.39 1.15
CA LEU A 534 11.47 -13.91 1.66
C LEU A 534 11.25 -13.18 2.99
N VAL A 535 12.02 -13.54 3.99
CA VAL A 535 12.11 -12.86 5.28
C VAL A 535 13.53 -12.34 5.48
N VAL A 536 13.67 -11.06 5.84
CA VAL A 536 14.96 -10.45 6.19
C VAL A 536 14.80 -9.73 7.52
N LEU A 537 15.68 -10.00 8.48
CA LEU A 537 15.77 -9.32 9.77
C LEU A 537 17.13 -8.64 9.89
N ASP A 538 17.12 -7.33 10.04
CA ASP A 538 18.31 -6.50 10.12
C ASP A 538 18.76 -6.36 11.59
N THR A 539 19.97 -6.79 11.87
CA THR A 539 20.63 -6.67 13.19
C THR A 539 19.77 -7.21 14.34
N PRO A 540 19.31 -8.49 14.28
CA PRO A 540 18.64 -9.10 15.42
C PRO A 540 19.60 -9.23 16.61
N THR A 541 19.09 -9.08 17.82
CA THR A 541 19.88 -9.22 19.06
C THR A 541 19.83 -10.64 19.61
N GLY A 542 20.88 -11.06 20.30
CA GLY A 542 20.99 -12.43 20.81
C GLY A 542 21.36 -13.41 19.70
N THR A 543 20.41 -14.23 19.26
CA THR A 543 20.58 -15.14 18.12
C THR A 543 20.39 -14.40 16.80
N TYR A 544 21.33 -14.60 15.87
CA TYR A 544 21.36 -13.93 14.57
C TYR A 544 21.38 -14.88 13.37
N TYR A 545 21.27 -16.21 13.58
CA TYR A 545 21.24 -17.18 12.50
C TYR A 545 19.88 -17.19 11.80
N GLY A 546 19.87 -17.04 10.45
CA GLY A 546 18.64 -17.02 9.67
C GLY A 546 17.74 -18.23 9.88
N GLY A 547 18.32 -19.42 10.06
CA GLY A 547 17.58 -20.64 10.40
C GLY A 547 16.89 -20.61 11.76
N GLN A 548 17.30 -19.75 12.68
CA GLN A 548 16.73 -19.63 14.01
C GLN A 548 15.77 -18.47 14.16
N VAL A 549 15.97 -17.35 13.43
CA VAL A 549 15.15 -16.15 13.59
C VAL A 549 14.27 -15.83 12.37
N ALA A 550 14.72 -16.11 11.13
CA ALA A 550 13.96 -15.82 9.92
C ALA A 550 13.12 -17.03 9.43
N ALA A 551 13.65 -18.25 9.52
CA ALA A 551 12.93 -19.47 9.14
C ALA A 551 11.62 -19.69 9.91
N PRO A 552 11.51 -19.42 11.24
CA PRO A 552 10.23 -19.49 11.95
C PRO A 552 9.19 -18.50 11.43
N VAL A 553 9.60 -17.30 11.00
CA VAL A 553 8.70 -16.29 10.42
C VAL A 553 8.13 -16.78 9.09
N PHE A 554 8.99 -17.33 8.23
CA PHE A 554 8.57 -18.01 7.00
C PHE A 554 7.53 -19.10 7.30
N LYS A 555 7.83 -20.00 8.25
CA LYS A 555 6.92 -21.08 8.66
C LYS A 555 5.57 -20.52 9.09
N GLU A 556 5.55 -19.53 9.96
CA GLU A 556 4.31 -18.93 10.48
C GLU A 556 3.48 -18.33 9.35
N ALA A 557 4.09 -17.48 8.51
CA ALA A 557 3.41 -16.85 7.40
C ALA A 557 2.90 -17.89 6.38
N MET A 558 3.78 -18.78 5.92
CA MET A 558 3.42 -19.78 4.90
C MET A 558 2.37 -20.79 5.39
N THR A 559 2.35 -21.13 6.67
CA THR A 559 1.30 -22.00 7.23
C THR A 559 -0.09 -21.38 7.04
N GLN A 560 -0.24 -20.10 7.31
CA GLN A 560 -1.52 -19.41 7.12
C GLN A 560 -1.83 -19.19 5.64
N ILE A 561 -0.82 -18.83 4.84
CA ILE A 561 -0.97 -18.57 3.40
C ILE A 561 -1.40 -19.84 2.67
N MET A 562 -0.77 -20.99 2.92
CA MET A 562 -1.14 -22.25 2.25
C MET A 562 -2.58 -22.64 2.56
N ARG A 563 -3.00 -22.49 3.82
CA ARG A 563 -4.41 -22.75 4.23
C ARG A 563 -5.37 -21.78 3.57
N TYR A 564 -5.04 -20.49 3.56
CA TYR A 564 -5.89 -19.46 2.94
C TYR A 564 -6.04 -19.67 1.43
N LEU A 565 -4.97 -20.05 0.75
CA LEU A 565 -4.99 -20.40 -0.68
C LEU A 565 -5.63 -21.77 -0.96
N ALA A 566 -6.14 -22.46 0.08
CA ALA A 566 -6.73 -23.79 -0.01
C ALA A 566 -5.83 -24.81 -0.76
N VAL A 567 -4.51 -24.71 -0.54
CA VAL A 567 -3.55 -25.65 -1.12
C VAL A 567 -3.72 -27.01 -0.44
N PRO A 568 -3.94 -28.13 -1.18
CA PRO A 568 -4.08 -29.46 -0.59
C PRO A 568 -2.82 -29.86 0.17
N THR A 569 -3.00 -30.48 1.34
CA THR A 569 -1.88 -31.07 2.08
C THR A 569 -1.41 -32.37 1.41
N ILE A 570 -0.24 -32.87 1.80
CA ILE A 570 0.30 -34.15 1.33
C ILE A 570 -0.71 -35.29 1.62
N GLU A 571 -1.29 -35.30 2.84
CA GLU A 571 -2.30 -36.30 3.23
C GLU A 571 -3.58 -36.19 2.38
N ASP A 572 -4.03 -34.99 2.05
CA ASP A 572 -5.17 -34.76 1.16
C ASP A 572 -4.87 -35.26 -0.26
N SER A 573 -3.64 -35.03 -0.75
CA SER A 573 -3.19 -35.43 -2.08
C SER A 573 -3.09 -36.96 -2.22
N GLU A 574 -2.63 -37.66 -1.19
CA GLU A 574 -2.54 -39.11 -1.15
C GLU A 574 -3.93 -39.78 -1.07
N ASN A 575 -4.89 -39.16 -0.38
CA ASN A 575 -6.26 -39.65 -0.24
C ASN A 575 -7.14 -39.38 -1.48
N HIS A 576 -6.73 -38.49 -2.39
CA HIS A 576 -7.51 -38.05 -3.55
C HIS A 576 -6.81 -38.36 -4.89
N ALA A 577 -6.55 -39.65 -5.17
CA ALA A 577 -6.21 -40.13 -6.51
C ALA A 577 -7.43 -40.12 -7.46
N LYS A 578 -8.27 -39.07 -7.42
CA LYS A 578 -9.24 -38.70 -8.47
C LYS A 578 -9.33 -37.18 -8.55
N PRO A 579 -9.21 -36.56 -9.73
CA PRO A 579 -9.30 -35.11 -9.86
C PRO A 579 -10.73 -34.66 -9.60
N VAL A 580 -10.99 -34.08 -8.43
CA VAL A 580 -12.12 -33.19 -8.23
C VAL A 580 -11.59 -31.79 -8.53
N THR A 581 -11.97 -31.24 -9.66
CA THR A 581 -11.77 -29.83 -9.98
C THR A 581 -12.50 -29.01 -8.92
N PRO A 582 -11.83 -28.23 -8.07
CA PRO A 582 -12.54 -27.32 -7.17
C PRO A 582 -12.98 -26.13 -8.00
N SER A 583 -14.26 -26.08 -8.33
CA SER A 583 -14.89 -24.79 -8.58
C SER A 583 -14.87 -24.04 -7.23
N ILE A 584 -14.08 -22.96 -7.16
CA ILE A 584 -14.20 -21.98 -6.08
C ILE A 584 -15.50 -21.21 -6.32
N GLU A 585 -16.63 -21.88 -6.10
CA GLU A 585 -17.83 -21.19 -5.69
C GLU A 585 -17.63 -20.88 -4.20
N THR A 586 -17.60 -19.62 -3.88
CA THR A 586 -17.84 -19.12 -2.52
C THR A 586 -19.25 -19.53 -2.14
N ASN A 587 -19.45 -20.80 -1.75
CA ASN A 587 -20.72 -21.28 -1.23
C ASN A 587 -20.90 -20.74 0.20
N LYS A 588 -21.14 -19.41 0.29
CA LYS A 588 -21.85 -18.92 1.47
C LYS A 588 -23.19 -19.68 1.49
N PRO A 589 -23.55 -20.34 2.60
CA PRO A 589 -24.82 -21.05 2.70
C PRO A 589 -25.95 -20.16 2.20
N LYS A 590 -26.83 -20.68 1.37
CA LYS A 590 -27.97 -19.92 0.87
C LYS A 590 -28.76 -19.39 2.04
N LEU A 591 -29.14 -18.12 1.96
CA LEU A 591 -30.05 -17.54 2.94
C LEU A 591 -31.36 -18.31 2.90
N PRO A 592 -31.98 -18.58 4.07
CA PRO A 592 -33.31 -19.18 4.11
C PRO A 592 -34.32 -18.31 3.37
N SER A 593 -35.27 -18.90 2.68
CA SER A 593 -36.30 -18.15 1.96
C SER A 593 -37.17 -17.36 2.96
N GLU A 594 -37.81 -16.28 2.50
CA GLU A 594 -38.71 -15.49 3.36
C GLU A 594 -39.86 -16.33 3.98
N ALA A 595 -40.27 -17.41 3.31
CA ALA A 595 -41.35 -18.31 3.76
C ALA A 595 -40.88 -19.31 4.82
N GLU A 596 -39.58 -19.61 4.93
CA GLU A 596 -39.03 -20.55 5.90
C GLU A 596 -38.97 -19.91 7.29
N ARG A 597 -39.81 -20.40 8.19
CA ARG A 597 -39.82 -19.96 9.60
C ARG A 597 -38.80 -20.69 10.47
N GLU A 598 -38.36 -21.87 10.04
CA GLU A 598 -37.40 -22.74 10.73
C GLU A 598 -36.45 -23.37 9.71
N PHE A 599 -35.16 -23.36 9.95
CA PHE A 599 -34.13 -23.86 9.04
C PHE A 599 -32.92 -24.36 9.82
N LEU A 600 -32.04 -25.14 9.14
CA LEU A 600 -30.80 -25.64 9.73
C LEU A 600 -29.74 -24.51 9.77
N LEU A 601 -29.16 -24.26 10.96
CA LEU A 601 -28.11 -23.30 11.13
C LEU A 601 -26.82 -23.80 10.45
N PRO A 602 -26.20 -23.03 9.57
CA PRO A 602 -24.93 -23.41 8.97
C PRO A 602 -23.74 -23.29 9.95
N SER A 603 -22.60 -23.85 9.57
CA SER A 603 -21.37 -23.62 10.30
C SER A 603 -20.77 -22.26 9.93
N PHE A 604 -20.46 -21.47 10.94
CA PHE A 604 -19.76 -20.20 10.80
C PHE A 604 -18.28 -20.30 11.17
N TYR A 605 -17.79 -21.50 11.49
CA TYR A 605 -16.39 -21.71 11.85
C TYR A 605 -15.44 -21.16 10.77
N GLY A 606 -14.50 -20.30 11.18
CA GLY A 606 -13.57 -19.65 10.27
C GLY A 606 -14.12 -18.43 9.52
N TRP A 607 -15.40 -18.06 9.71
CA TRP A 607 -15.94 -16.82 9.15
C TRP A 607 -15.50 -15.61 9.97
N SER A 608 -15.36 -14.46 9.32
CA SER A 608 -15.16 -13.23 10.07
C SER A 608 -16.41 -12.92 10.92
N MET A 609 -16.22 -12.27 12.06
CA MET A 609 -17.33 -11.77 12.89
C MET A 609 -18.33 -10.95 12.06
N ARG A 610 -17.82 -10.11 11.15
CA ARG A 610 -18.65 -9.26 10.27
C ARG A 610 -19.50 -10.07 9.30
N ASP A 611 -18.90 -11.01 8.57
CA ASP A 611 -19.64 -11.85 7.59
C ASP A 611 -20.69 -12.70 8.28
N THR A 612 -20.38 -13.21 9.47
CA THR A 612 -21.31 -13.97 10.31
C THR A 612 -22.49 -13.12 10.75
N GLY A 613 -22.24 -11.92 11.27
CA GLY A 613 -23.28 -10.98 11.68
C GLY A 613 -24.19 -10.56 10.52
N GLU A 614 -23.59 -10.31 9.34
CA GLU A 614 -24.35 -9.94 8.14
C GLU A 614 -25.26 -11.09 7.67
N TRP A 615 -24.75 -12.33 7.66
CA TRP A 615 -25.56 -13.50 7.27
C TRP A 615 -26.69 -13.76 8.27
N LEU A 616 -26.39 -13.73 9.59
CA LEU A 616 -27.39 -13.94 10.64
C LEU A 616 -28.50 -12.89 10.60
N THR A 617 -28.13 -11.64 10.41
CA THR A 617 -29.09 -10.53 10.27
C THR A 617 -30.00 -10.73 9.05
N LYS A 618 -29.45 -11.09 7.89
CA LYS A 618 -30.21 -11.36 6.66
C LYS A 618 -31.09 -12.62 6.79
N ALA A 619 -30.69 -13.59 7.59
CA ALA A 619 -31.48 -14.78 7.90
C ALA A 619 -32.59 -14.52 8.93
N GLY A 620 -32.65 -13.33 9.53
CA GLY A 620 -33.64 -12.96 10.54
C GLY A 620 -33.30 -13.50 11.93
N LEU A 621 -32.04 -13.78 12.21
CA LEU A 621 -31.54 -14.26 13.51
C LEU A 621 -30.87 -13.14 14.30
N GLY A 622 -30.93 -13.23 15.61
CA GLY A 622 -30.14 -12.40 16.52
C GLY A 622 -28.67 -12.79 16.50
N PHE A 623 -27.77 -11.81 16.64
CA PHE A 623 -26.33 -12.00 16.65
C PHE A 623 -25.73 -11.55 17.99
N ALA A 624 -25.09 -12.46 18.71
CA ALA A 624 -24.45 -12.22 20.01
C ALA A 624 -22.96 -12.59 19.91
N PRO A 625 -22.08 -11.66 19.49
CA PRO A 625 -20.65 -11.93 19.37
C PRO A 625 -19.93 -11.79 20.71
N GLU A 626 -18.87 -12.58 20.90
CA GLU A 626 -17.89 -12.49 21.99
C GLU A 626 -16.48 -12.60 21.41
N GLY A 627 -15.56 -11.74 21.83
CA GLY A 627 -14.18 -11.69 21.30
C GLY A 627 -14.04 -10.87 20.01
N SER A 628 -12.99 -11.12 19.25
CA SER A 628 -12.68 -10.45 17.96
C SER A 628 -11.98 -11.41 17.01
N GLY A 629 -12.08 -11.18 15.67
CA GLY A 629 -11.43 -12.01 14.66
C GLY A 629 -12.38 -12.98 13.97
N PHE A 630 -12.02 -14.28 13.97
CA PHE A 630 -12.76 -15.32 13.26
C PHE A 630 -13.50 -16.23 14.23
N VAL A 631 -14.68 -16.73 13.81
CA VAL A 631 -15.51 -17.61 14.61
C VAL A 631 -14.80 -18.94 14.85
N ASP A 632 -14.56 -19.27 16.10
CA ASP A 632 -14.01 -20.55 16.56
C ASP A 632 -15.01 -21.39 17.36
N LYS A 633 -16.14 -20.80 17.79
CA LYS A 633 -17.26 -21.50 18.41
C LYS A 633 -18.58 -20.83 18.09
N GLN A 634 -19.65 -21.62 18.00
CA GLN A 634 -21.01 -21.11 17.85
C GLN A 634 -22.00 -21.91 18.70
N SER A 635 -23.05 -21.24 19.15
CA SER A 635 -24.19 -21.86 19.86
C SER A 635 -25.49 -21.16 19.44
N PRO A 636 -26.50 -21.90 18.89
CA PRO A 636 -26.52 -23.35 18.65
C PRO A 636 -25.45 -23.83 17.66
N GLY A 637 -25.11 -25.13 17.76
CA GLY A 637 -24.16 -25.77 16.83
C GLY A 637 -24.69 -25.83 15.39
N ALA A 638 -23.78 -26.01 14.43
CA ALA A 638 -24.15 -26.22 13.04
C ALA A 638 -25.07 -27.47 12.90
N GLY A 639 -26.05 -27.39 11.97
CA GLY A 639 -27.03 -28.45 11.76
C GLY A 639 -28.16 -28.50 12.77
N ILE A 640 -28.25 -27.60 13.73
CA ILE A 640 -29.38 -27.46 14.64
C ILE A 640 -30.47 -26.60 13.96
N HIS A 641 -31.75 -26.99 14.15
CA HIS A 641 -32.88 -26.20 13.68
C HIS A 641 -33.01 -24.91 14.55
N VAL A 642 -33.11 -23.76 13.87
CA VAL A 642 -33.34 -22.46 14.48
C VAL A 642 -34.55 -21.79 13.84
N LYS A 643 -35.20 -20.88 14.58
CA LYS A 643 -36.37 -20.10 14.13
C LYS A 643 -35.97 -18.66 13.94
N LYS A 644 -36.63 -17.97 13.02
CA LYS A 644 -36.45 -16.51 12.88
C LYS A 644 -36.74 -15.83 14.23
N GLY A 645 -35.81 -15.00 14.70
CA GLY A 645 -35.84 -14.37 16.00
C GLY A 645 -34.96 -15.04 17.07
N ASP A 646 -34.51 -16.28 16.84
CA ASP A 646 -33.55 -16.92 17.75
C ASP A 646 -32.20 -16.20 17.70
N THR A 647 -31.47 -16.18 18.81
CA THR A 647 -30.15 -15.56 18.90
C THR A 647 -29.06 -16.60 18.79
N VAL A 648 -28.12 -16.37 17.91
CA VAL A 648 -26.91 -17.19 17.76
C VAL A 648 -25.73 -16.47 18.44
N TRP A 649 -25.18 -17.13 19.43
CA TRP A 649 -23.95 -16.72 20.07
C TRP A 649 -22.74 -17.27 19.28
N VAL A 650 -21.73 -16.44 19.07
CA VAL A 650 -20.47 -16.84 18.48
C VAL A 650 -19.30 -16.30 19.27
N HIS A 651 -18.31 -17.15 19.52
CA HIS A 651 -17.03 -16.74 20.05
C HIS A 651 -16.06 -16.58 18.88
N CYS A 652 -15.31 -15.48 18.88
CA CYS A 652 -14.31 -15.17 17.87
C CYS A 652 -12.95 -15.01 18.55
N SER A 653 -11.93 -15.65 17.96
CA SER A 653 -10.54 -15.49 18.37
C SER A 653 -9.70 -14.98 17.22
N GLU A 654 -8.58 -14.31 17.57
CA GLU A 654 -7.63 -13.76 16.60
C GLU A 654 -6.82 -14.86 15.89
#